data_97c4a87bb1319b9a134cbac875afa0bf
#
_entry.id   97c4a87bb1319b9a134cbac875afa0bf
#
_cell.length_a   1.000
_cell.length_b   1.000
_cell.length_c   1.000
_cell.angle_alpha   90.00
_cell.angle_beta   90.00
_cell.angle_gamma   90.00
#
_symmetry.space_group_name_H-M   'P 1'
#
loop_
_entity.id
_entity.type
_entity.pdbx_description
1 polymer ?
#
loop_
_entity_poly.entity_id
_entity_poly.type
_entity_poly.pdbx_seq_one_letter_code
_entity_poly.pdbx_strand_id
1 'polypeptide(L)'
;MAQGDKTMFTGTVTNGEGKAVGNVTCKLLDGKDSLLAYALTKSDGTYRLESVPEGRQIEFAFLGYETLRTPLQEGRTRYEARLERTAVELENVTVTADPITRRKDTLLYNVDAFRQEQDRSIEDVLKRMPGIEVSDDGQISYQGKAINKVNIEGLDLMGGQYNQATQNMPAEAVAQVQIMERNQPIKALEGRMNNDRATLNLKLKKGYKARPFGEVEGGIGGSPTAWDNHLTAININKKNQLLLTGRMNNSGMSLESLTRSMDNYTGMYAMEPLPQPFLYSPTAQTPPVSRLYYLRNKSYYAGLNYLHAFTQEQTLRLNVLYYRDHSLDRDSTFNRYTTGEDTVAIFENNDIHDKQELLKGALRYELNSKRLYLTEEAQAMLGLGNALNRGGSNLGTLQEGVRRRQYYVQNVLEATVNTNTLLFDVSSIVRFYGSRERLGVTFDGGNGDADYAVRLRNLFTRNRIGTNFGLLGGSLSLGYIMEYKRNSASGGGAEGKWLSSYWLHTLEPQYELTLPGGTLTLTLPLEYISYSSPRRGVKTRKVMFSPMLDIDYRLGTMATIDLNIGVNRNADTRTTPFGDAMANNYRTVTLGTDSMSFSRTAMAGARLSWLNTATMLSWNVYVGWQQEKADRHYSYLYAGDMTVILPVWRDNRRTSWSAAANVKKVFRSTRLTLRGTCSYSYNKALASQNGTEGYLRYSAASVQAGASWDKLSWIAADLACAGNITWKRRDVFSPSNNVLKNAYCSLRLDFMPSAKLRIYADAAGTTCEITHGRYSTDFFVNAGARMEVMKTLAFTLSAVNLLNRKSYGTSAYRGSNYSYFSVPLRGRTVMFSATLKF
;
A
#
# COMPACT_ATOMS: atom_id res chain seq x y z
N MET A 1 68.29 -12.12 18.42
CA MET A 1 67.59 -11.56 17.27
C MET A 1 68.61 -10.82 16.42
N ALA A 2 69.04 -11.37 15.28
CA ALA A 2 69.95 -10.71 14.39
C ALA A 2 69.20 -9.60 13.65
N GLN A 3 69.70 -8.36 13.80
CA GLN A 3 69.26 -7.19 13.05
C GLN A 3 69.82 -7.42 11.62
N GLY A 4 68.96 -7.86 10.71
CA GLY A 4 69.34 -8.04 9.29
C GLY A 4 69.62 -6.68 8.70
N ASP A 5 70.81 -6.53 8.05
CA ASP A 5 71.23 -5.34 7.32
C ASP A 5 70.13 -4.96 6.30
N LYS A 6 69.51 -3.79 6.48
CA LYS A 6 68.54 -3.24 5.55
C LYS A 6 69.26 -2.82 4.28
N THR A 7 69.09 -3.57 3.22
CA THR A 7 69.62 -3.20 1.90
C THR A 7 68.86 -1.99 1.38
N MET A 8 69.61 -0.95 0.89
CA MET A 8 68.99 0.24 0.30
C MET A 8 69.16 0.19 -1.23
N PHE A 9 67.98 0.12 -1.93
CA PHE A 9 67.97 0.24 -3.37
C PHE A 9 67.81 1.70 -3.80
N THR A 10 68.62 2.17 -4.72
CA THR A 10 68.59 3.54 -5.27
C THR A 10 68.62 3.53 -6.77
N GLY A 11 68.28 4.63 -7.41
CA GLY A 11 68.39 4.81 -8.84
C GLY A 11 67.63 6.03 -9.35
N THR A 12 67.58 6.16 -10.65
CA THR A 12 66.85 7.22 -11.36
C THR A 12 65.92 6.62 -12.38
N VAL A 13 64.74 7.23 -12.48
CA VAL A 13 63.75 6.86 -13.48
C VAL A 13 63.65 8.00 -14.51
N THR A 14 63.77 7.62 -15.78
CA THR A 14 63.70 8.53 -16.92
C THR A 14 62.66 8.09 -17.93
N ASN A 15 62.19 9.00 -18.76
CA ASN A 15 61.33 8.69 -19.88
C ASN A 15 62.16 8.27 -21.14
N GLY A 16 61.48 7.92 -22.26
CA GLY A 16 62.09 7.57 -23.52
C GLY A 16 63.01 8.65 -24.12
N GLU A 17 62.88 9.93 -23.68
CA GLU A 17 63.74 11.06 -24.10
C GLU A 17 64.89 11.31 -23.14
N GLY A 18 65.05 10.51 -22.09
CA GLY A 18 66.11 10.67 -21.07
C GLY A 18 65.79 11.72 -20.00
N LYS A 19 64.63 12.33 -19.96
CA LYS A 19 64.21 13.27 -18.92
C LYS A 19 63.79 12.55 -17.66
N ALA A 20 64.16 13.05 -16.51
CA ALA A 20 63.68 12.53 -15.19
C ALA A 20 62.20 12.54 -15.03
N VAL A 21 61.63 11.46 -14.48
CA VAL A 21 60.19 11.33 -14.20
C VAL A 21 59.96 11.25 -12.69
N GLY A 22 59.29 12.28 -12.17
CA GLY A 22 58.92 12.32 -10.77
C GLY A 22 57.59 11.62 -10.49
N ASN A 23 57.35 11.25 -9.23
CA ASN A 23 56.14 10.54 -8.76
C ASN A 23 55.92 9.16 -9.38
N VAL A 24 56.94 8.52 -9.93
CA VAL A 24 56.85 7.10 -10.37
C VAL A 24 56.80 6.22 -9.10
N THR A 25 55.87 5.29 -9.06
CA THR A 25 55.76 4.32 -7.98
C THR A 25 56.76 3.19 -8.23
N CYS A 26 57.78 3.11 -7.34
CA CYS A 26 58.79 2.03 -7.34
C CYS A 26 58.37 1.02 -6.27
N LYS A 27 57.99 -0.20 -6.65
CA LYS A 27 57.57 -1.27 -5.76
C LYS A 27 58.56 -2.39 -5.75
N LEU A 28 58.92 -2.89 -4.55
CA LEU A 28 59.69 -4.10 -4.38
C LEU A 28 58.75 -5.27 -4.20
N LEU A 29 58.89 -6.26 -5.04
CA LEU A 29 58.02 -7.44 -5.04
C LEU A 29 58.83 -8.69 -4.69
N ASP A 30 58.15 -9.65 -4.03
CA ASP A 30 58.71 -11.00 -3.78
C ASP A 30 58.54 -11.92 -5.02
N GLY A 31 58.91 -13.18 -4.88
CA GLY A 31 58.75 -14.18 -5.95
C GLY A 31 57.32 -14.58 -6.28
N LYS A 32 56.33 -14.03 -5.55
CA LYS A 32 54.89 -14.25 -5.76
C LYS A 32 54.17 -12.96 -6.12
N ASP A 33 54.89 -11.91 -6.53
CA ASP A 33 54.36 -10.59 -6.86
C ASP A 33 53.68 -9.85 -5.66
N SER A 34 53.99 -10.26 -4.41
CA SER A 34 53.51 -9.53 -3.23
C SER A 34 54.40 -8.32 -2.94
N LEU A 35 53.72 -7.21 -2.54
CA LEU A 35 54.40 -5.96 -2.24
C LEU A 35 55.14 -6.05 -0.90
N LEU A 36 56.48 -5.84 -0.93
CA LEU A 36 57.33 -5.80 0.24
C LEU A 36 57.66 -4.39 0.73
N ALA A 37 57.95 -3.48 -0.24
CA ALA A 37 58.20 -2.07 0.05
C ALA A 37 57.86 -1.20 -1.18
N TYR A 38 57.63 0.10 -0.97
CA TYR A 38 57.44 1.02 -2.07
C TYR A 38 58.05 2.39 -1.79
N ALA A 39 58.41 3.11 -2.84
CA ALA A 39 58.84 4.51 -2.80
C ALA A 39 58.32 5.26 -4.02
N LEU A 40 58.28 6.60 -3.94
CA LEU A 40 57.98 7.46 -5.08
C LEU A 40 59.27 8.17 -5.54
N THR A 41 59.46 8.34 -6.84
CA THR A 41 60.57 9.14 -7.35
C THR A 41 60.37 10.61 -7.02
N LYS A 42 61.45 11.29 -6.69
CA LYS A 42 61.48 12.77 -6.54
C LYS A 42 61.31 13.45 -7.89
N SER A 43 61.21 14.78 -7.91
CA SER A 43 61.12 15.57 -9.14
C SER A 43 62.30 15.43 -10.07
N ASP A 44 63.47 15.05 -9.53
CA ASP A 44 64.72 14.75 -10.26
C ASP A 44 64.77 13.29 -10.74
N GLY A 45 63.71 12.50 -10.59
CA GLY A 45 63.63 11.10 -10.96
C GLY A 45 64.36 10.15 -10.00
N THR A 46 64.99 10.61 -8.94
CA THR A 46 65.69 9.75 -7.98
C THR A 46 64.70 9.08 -7.01
N TYR A 47 64.99 7.82 -6.61
CA TYR A 47 64.24 7.11 -5.58
C TYR A 47 65.15 6.43 -4.57
N ARG A 48 64.63 6.11 -3.42
CA ARG A 48 65.25 5.29 -2.38
C ARG A 48 64.20 4.32 -1.85
N LEU A 49 64.52 3.03 -1.90
CA LEU A 49 63.64 1.96 -1.52
C LEU A 49 64.32 1.07 -0.47
N GLU A 50 63.83 1.11 0.76
CA GLU A 50 64.32 0.19 1.80
C GLU A 50 63.76 -1.20 1.58
N SER A 51 64.57 -2.21 1.71
CA SER A 51 64.16 -3.57 1.44
C SER A 51 64.48 -4.54 2.55
N VAL A 52 63.72 -5.61 2.58
CA VAL A 52 64.02 -6.89 3.23
C VAL A 52 64.63 -7.88 2.22
N PRO A 53 65.37 -8.90 2.69
CA PRO A 53 66.17 -9.81 1.79
C PRO A 53 65.33 -10.67 0.83
N GLU A 54 64.02 -10.64 0.96
CA GLU A 54 63.08 -11.50 0.21
C GLU A 54 62.63 -10.90 -1.14
N GLY A 55 63.01 -9.65 -1.44
CA GLY A 55 62.70 -9.01 -2.72
C GLY A 55 63.31 -9.74 -3.90
N ARG A 56 62.60 -9.86 -4.98
CA ARG A 56 63.04 -10.52 -6.22
C ARG A 56 63.05 -9.60 -7.42
N GLN A 57 62.21 -8.54 -7.43
CA GLN A 57 62.12 -7.58 -8.54
C GLN A 57 61.63 -6.21 -8.07
N ILE A 58 62.05 -5.17 -8.81
CA ILE A 58 61.50 -3.82 -8.66
C ILE A 58 60.57 -3.54 -9.83
N GLU A 59 59.32 -3.12 -9.51
CA GLU A 59 58.35 -2.65 -10.48
C GLU A 59 58.29 -1.13 -10.44
N PHE A 60 58.39 -0.50 -11.63
CA PHE A 60 58.27 0.92 -11.86
C PHE A 60 56.96 1.17 -12.62
N ALA A 61 56.02 1.87 -12.00
CA ALA A 61 54.70 2.14 -12.56
C ALA A 61 54.35 3.63 -12.50
N PHE A 62 53.96 4.20 -13.62
CA PHE A 62 53.47 5.58 -13.69
C PHE A 62 52.36 5.70 -14.74
N LEU A 63 51.34 6.47 -14.46
CA LEU A 63 50.20 6.63 -15.36
C LEU A 63 50.62 7.22 -16.71
N GLY A 64 50.26 6.55 -17.80
CA GLY A 64 50.68 6.95 -19.16
C GLY A 64 52.01 6.37 -19.61
N TYR A 65 52.64 5.48 -18.83
CA TYR A 65 53.86 4.77 -19.18
C TYR A 65 53.67 3.25 -19.01
N GLU A 66 54.40 2.49 -19.77
CA GLU A 66 54.46 1.04 -19.65
C GLU A 66 55.12 0.64 -18.32
N THR A 67 54.51 -0.28 -17.59
CA THR A 67 55.07 -0.79 -16.33
C THR A 67 56.33 -1.58 -16.58
N LEU A 68 57.47 -1.15 -16.04
CA LEU A 68 58.74 -1.82 -16.18
C LEU A 68 59.04 -2.66 -14.93
N ARG A 69 59.37 -3.93 -15.10
CA ARG A 69 59.83 -4.84 -14.04
C ARG A 69 61.29 -5.18 -14.25
N THR A 70 62.10 -4.98 -13.21
CA THR A 70 63.54 -5.26 -13.24
C THR A 70 63.86 -6.27 -12.15
N PRO A 71 64.35 -7.48 -12.47
CA PRO A 71 64.77 -8.47 -11.48
C PRO A 71 66.00 -7.99 -10.70
N LEU A 72 66.01 -8.31 -9.41
CA LEU A 72 67.16 -7.99 -8.53
C LEU A 72 68.34 -8.95 -8.81
N GLN A 73 69.52 -8.38 -8.81
CA GLN A 73 70.77 -9.12 -8.93
C GLN A 73 71.56 -9.05 -7.62
N GLU A 74 72.19 -10.12 -7.23
CA GLU A 74 72.95 -10.22 -6.02
C GLU A 74 74.16 -9.20 -6.03
N GLY A 75 74.25 -8.43 -4.96
CA GLY A 75 75.33 -7.38 -4.83
C GLY A 75 74.98 -6.04 -5.52
N ARG A 76 73.93 -5.93 -6.30
CA ARG A 76 73.56 -4.70 -7.00
C ARG A 76 72.55 -3.91 -6.21
N THR A 77 72.88 -2.66 -5.85
CA THR A 77 72.04 -1.76 -5.08
C THR A 77 71.47 -0.57 -5.85
N ARG A 78 71.92 -0.40 -7.10
CA ARG A 78 71.49 0.71 -7.95
C ARG A 78 70.84 0.20 -9.22
N TYR A 79 69.51 0.60 -9.40
CA TYR A 79 68.70 0.25 -10.54
C TYR A 79 68.12 1.47 -11.22
N GLU A 80 68.50 1.70 -12.46
CA GLU A 80 67.96 2.75 -13.32
C GLU A 80 66.83 2.20 -14.17
N ALA A 81 65.73 2.97 -14.34
CA ALA A 81 64.60 2.58 -15.14
C ALA A 81 64.33 3.63 -16.22
N ARG A 82 64.03 3.15 -17.42
CA ARG A 82 63.60 3.96 -18.56
C ARG A 82 62.17 3.53 -18.91
N LEU A 83 61.20 4.44 -18.69
CA LEU A 83 59.80 4.20 -18.94
C LEU A 83 59.42 4.68 -20.35
N GLU A 84 58.76 3.84 -21.10
CA GLU A 84 58.20 4.22 -22.40
C GLU A 84 56.74 4.65 -22.26
N ARG A 85 56.38 5.69 -23.02
CA ARG A 85 54.96 6.15 -23.02
C ARG A 85 54.11 5.10 -23.70
N THR A 86 53.02 4.71 -23.04
CA THR A 86 51.99 3.91 -23.62
C THR A 86 50.67 4.67 -23.60
N ALA A 87 49.90 4.55 -24.67
CA ALA A 87 48.54 5.03 -24.64
C ALA A 87 47.72 4.08 -23.75
N VAL A 88 47.48 4.49 -22.51
CA VAL A 88 46.51 3.77 -21.67
C VAL A 88 45.13 4.11 -22.20
N GLU A 89 44.52 3.22 -22.94
CA GLU A 89 43.07 3.21 -23.05
C GLU A 89 42.53 2.95 -21.63
N LEU A 90 42.05 4.01 -20.99
CA LEU A 90 41.28 3.88 -19.76
C LEU A 90 40.05 3.05 -20.14
N GLU A 91 40.01 1.80 -19.74
CA GLU A 91 38.72 1.08 -19.69
C GLU A 91 37.73 2.01 -19.02
N ASN A 92 36.62 2.25 -19.67
CA ASN A 92 35.58 3.10 -19.16
C ASN A 92 35.21 2.59 -17.78
N VAL A 93 35.73 3.22 -16.74
CA VAL A 93 35.27 2.98 -15.37
C VAL A 93 33.87 3.55 -15.30
N THR A 94 32.92 2.73 -15.61
CA THR A 94 31.51 3.05 -15.36
C THR A 94 31.38 3.12 -13.85
N VAL A 95 31.44 4.31 -13.29
CA VAL A 95 31.11 4.56 -11.89
C VAL A 95 29.61 4.34 -11.78
N THR A 96 29.19 3.10 -11.57
CA THR A 96 27.82 2.80 -11.21
C THR A 96 27.61 3.36 -9.82
N ALA A 97 26.82 4.43 -9.73
CA ALA A 97 26.38 4.98 -8.45
C ALA A 97 25.79 3.85 -7.60
N ASP A 98 26.07 3.85 -6.31
CA ASP A 98 25.50 2.85 -5.40
C ASP A 98 23.96 2.86 -5.52
N PRO A 99 23.32 1.69 -5.68
CA PRO A 99 21.87 1.59 -5.82
C PRO A 99 21.11 2.24 -4.67
N ILE A 100 21.66 2.13 -3.47
CA ILE A 100 21.10 2.70 -2.26
C ILE A 100 22.22 3.38 -1.47
N THR A 101 22.06 4.67 -1.23
CA THR A 101 22.93 5.43 -0.34
C THR A 101 22.13 5.96 0.84
N ARG A 102 22.77 6.01 2.02
CA ARG A 102 22.16 6.59 3.22
C ARG A 102 22.81 7.94 3.52
N ARG A 103 22.00 8.98 3.70
CA ARG A 103 22.42 10.29 4.18
C ARG A 103 21.61 10.66 5.43
N LYS A 104 22.22 10.54 6.60
CA LYS A 104 21.52 10.68 7.89
C LYS A 104 20.29 9.76 7.95
N ASP A 105 19.11 10.31 8.12
CA ASP A 105 17.82 9.59 8.18
C ASP A 105 17.14 9.46 6.82
N THR A 106 17.85 9.67 5.71
CA THR A 106 17.30 9.54 4.36
C THR A 106 18.00 8.45 3.59
N LEU A 107 17.24 7.50 3.08
CA LEU A 107 17.69 6.51 2.09
C LEU A 107 17.42 7.02 0.69
N LEU A 108 18.42 6.96 -0.17
CA LEU A 108 18.38 7.41 -1.55
C LEU A 108 18.49 6.19 -2.46
N TYR A 109 17.42 5.85 -3.14
CA TYR A 109 17.39 4.75 -4.12
C TYR A 109 17.57 5.33 -5.51
N ASN A 110 18.59 4.89 -6.23
CA ASN A 110 18.77 5.21 -7.64
C ASN A 110 17.79 4.39 -8.46
N VAL A 111 16.83 5.03 -9.14
CA VAL A 111 15.76 4.36 -9.89
C VAL A 111 16.31 3.49 -11.01
N ASP A 112 17.34 3.95 -11.72
CA ASP A 112 17.92 3.21 -12.85
C ASP A 112 18.57 1.88 -12.42
N ALA A 113 18.98 1.76 -11.15
CA ALA A 113 19.52 0.51 -10.61
C ALA A 113 18.46 -0.58 -10.34
N PHE A 114 17.20 -0.20 -10.22
CA PHE A 114 16.08 -1.10 -9.94
C PHE A 114 15.10 -1.21 -11.09
N ARG A 115 15.20 -0.30 -12.08
CA ARG A 115 14.34 -0.28 -13.25
C ARG A 115 14.64 -1.43 -14.18
N GLN A 116 13.59 -2.04 -14.70
CA GLN A 116 13.62 -3.05 -15.74
C GLN A 116 12.99 -2.48 -17.03
N GLU A 117 13.32 -3.07 -18.17
CA GLU A 117 12.81 -2.58 -19.48
C GLU A 117 11.28 -2.65 -19.60
N GLN A 118 10.63 -3.57 -18.87
CA GLN A 118 9.18 -3.72 -18.86
C GLN A 118 8.47 -2.66 -18.02
N ASP A 119 9.17 -1.91 -17.17
CA ASP A 119 8.55 -0.96 -16.27
C ASP A 119 8.00 0.25 -17.01
N ARG A 120 6.74 0.53 -16.80
CA ARG A 120 6.07 1.72 -17.32
C ARG A 120 6.00 2.82 -16.27
N SER A 121 5.57 2.48 -15.06
CA SER A 121 5.34 3.42 -13.98
C SER A 121 6.41 3.32 -12.90
N ILE A 122 6.53 4.37 -12.09
CA ILE A 122 7.42 4.33 -10.92
C ILE A 122 6.94 3.30 -9.89
N GLU A 123 5.66 2.97 -9.84
CA GLU A 123 5.12 1.92 -8.98
C GLU A 123 5.73 0.56 -9.28
N ASP A 124 5.97 0.23 -10.55
CA ASP A 124 6.60 -1.03 -10.96
C ASP A 124 8.02 -1.15 -10.38
N VAL A 125 8.74 -0.04 -10.34
CA VAL A 125 10.09 0.01 -9.78
C VAL A 125 10.08 -0.06 -8.24
N LEU A 126 9.15 0.67 -7.59
CA LEU A 126 8.98 0.66 -6.14
C LEU A 126 8.76 -0.76 -5.58
N LYS A 127 8.00 -1.58 -6.28
CA LYS A 127 7.74 -2.98 -5.90
C LYS A 127 9.01 -3.82 -5.77
N ARG A 128 10.12 -3.42 -6.39
CA ARG A 128 11.42 -4.14 -6.33
C ARG A 128 12.41 -3.53 -5.34
N MET A 129 12.19 -2.31 -4.88
CA MET A 129 13.12 -1.65 -3.93
C MET A 129 13.07 -2.33 -2.56
N PRO A 130 14.23 -2.69 -1.96
CA PRO A 130 14.27 -3.27 -0.63
C PRO A 130 13.65 -2.36 0.44
N GLY A 131 12.88 -2.95 1.35
CA GLY A 131 12.18 -2.22 2.42
C GLY A 131 10.90 -1.50 1.98
N ILE A 132 10.62 -1.39 0.69
CA ILE A 132 9.39 -0.79 0.16
C ILE A 132 8.44 -1.91 -0.29
N GLU A 133 7.19 -1.81 0.10
CA GLU A 133 6.10 -2.70 -0.29
C GLU A 133 4.98 -1.86 -0.90
N VAL A 134 4.38 -2.34 -1.98
CA VAL A 134 3.24 -1.71 -2.64
C VAL A 134 2.15 -2.76 -2.77
N SER A 135 1.00 -2.49 -2.16
CA SER A 135 -0.18 -3.36 -2.24
C SER A 135 -0.90 -3.21 -3.60
N ASP A 136 -1.82 -4.12 -3.89
CA ASP A 136 -2.55 -4.14 -5.17
C ASP A 136 -3.43 -2.89 -5.39
N ASP A 137 -3.85 -2.24 -4.31
CA ASP A 137 -4.59 -0.97 -4.36
C ASP A 137 -3.68 0.28 -4.43
N GLY A 138 -2.35 0.10 -4.45
CA GLY A 138 -1.35 1.16 -4.59
C GLY A 138 -0.89 1.77 -3.26
N GLN A 139 -1.27 1.20 -2.11
CA GLN A 139 -0.76 1.66 -0.81
C GLN A 139 0.71 1.30 -0.65
N ILE A 140 1.52 2.29 -0.27
CA ILE A 140 2.95 2.11 -0.06
C ILE A 140 3.25 1.97 1.43
N SER A 141 4.07 0.99 1.76
CA SER A 141 4.61 0.78 3.10
C SER A 141 6.14 0.74 3.05
N TYR A 142 6.77 1.20 4.11
CA TYR A 142 8.20 1.10 4.33
C TYR A 142 8.46 0.34 5.63
N GLN A 143 9.24 -0.76 5.55
CA GLN A 143 9.49 -1.67 6.67
C GLN A 143 8.20 -2.12 7.40
N GLY A 144 7.14 -2.38 6.61
CA GLY A 144 5.84 -2.83 7.11
C GLY A 144 4.98 -1.74 7.76
N LYS A 145 5.42 -0.47 7.79
CA LYS A 145 4.60 0.68 8.21
C LYS A 145 4.15 1.48 6.99
N ALA A 146 2.87 1.83 6.93
CA ALA A 146 2.37 2.70 5.88
C ALA A 146 3.10 4.05 5.89
N ILE A 147 3.48 4.56 4.72
CA ILE A 147 4.15 5.86 4.62
C ILE A 147 3.20 7.01 4.99
N ASN A 148 3.79 8.13 5.39
CA ASN A 148 3.08 9.33 5.80
C ASN A 148 2.56 10.14 4.60
N LYS A 149 3.47 10.42 3.65
CA LYS A 149 3.22 11.24 2.46
C LYS A 149 4.06 10.76 1.28
N VAL A 150 3.58 11.05 0.07
CA VAL A 150 4.37 10.96 -1.17
C VAL A 150 4.54 12.36 -1.74
N ASN A 151 5.77 12.82 -1.79
CA ASN A 151 6.12 14.11 -2.36
C ASN A 151 6.71 13.95 -3.77
N ILE A 152 6.53 14.95 -4.61
CA ILE A 152 7.21 15.09 -5.89
C ILE A 152 8.03 16.38 -5.83
N GLU A 153 9.36 16.27 -6.00
CA GLU A 153 10.29 17.39 -5.84
C GLU A 153 10.12 18.15 -4.51
N GLY A 154 9.72 17.43 -3.45
CA GLY A 154 9.54 17.96 -2.10
C GLY A 154 8.17 18.52 -1.76
N LEU A 155 7.23 18.54 -2.70
CA LEU A 155 5.88 19.06 -2.51
C LEU A 155 4.82 17.95 -2.59
N ASP A 156 3.78 18.05 -1.79
CA ASP A 156 2.67 17.10 -1.71
C ASP A 156 1.55 17.48 -2.67
N LEU A 157 1.70 17.11 -3.96
CA LEU A 157 0.71 17.37 -5.00
C LEU A 157 -0.59 16.58 -4.82
N MET A 158 -0.48 15.33 -4.35
CA MET A 158 -1.57 14.36 -4.45
C MET A 158 -2.39 14.25 -3.17
N GLY A 159 -1.86 14.67 -2.01
CA GLY A 159 -2.44 14.30 -0.73
C GLY A 159 -2.51 12.78 -0.59
N GLY A 160 -3.62 12.29 -0.07
CA GLY A 160 -3.84 10.85 0.08
C GLY A 160 -4.06 10.06 -1.22
N GLN A 161 -4.09 10.71 -2.38
CA GLN A 161 -4.33 10.04 -3.67
C GLN A 161 -3.03 9.78 -4.45
N TYR A 162 -1.94 9.55 -3.76
CA TYR A 162 -0.62 9.39 -4.37
C TYR A 162 -0.50 8.19 -5.33
N ASN A 163 -1.36 7.18 -5.21
CA ASN A 163 -1.45 6.08 -6.17
C ASN A 163 -1.67 6.56 -7.61
N GLN A 164 -2.39 7.67 -7.81
CA GLN A 164 -2.54 8.28 -9.13
C GLN A 164 -1.18 8.72 -9.70
N ALA A 165 -0.31 9.31 -8.86
CA ALA A 165 1.02 9.71 -9.30
C ALA A 165 1.92 8.50 -9.52
N THR A 166 1.94 7.53 -8.61
CA THR A 166 2.85 6.37 -8.73
C THR A 166 2.51 5.45 -9.90
N GLN A 167 1.22 5.30 -10.22
CA GLN A 167 0.73 4.48 -11.34
C GLN A 167 0.85 5.16 -12.70
N ASN A 168 0.88 6.50 -12.73
CA ASN A 168 0.86 7.26 -13.99
C ASN A 168 2.18 7.99 -14.29
N MET A 169 3.10 8.10 -13.33
CA MET A 169 4.41 8.71 -13.55
C MET A 169 5.34 7.73 -14.25
N PRO A 170 5.89 8.05 -15.44
CA PRO A 170 6.82 7.19 -16.13
C PRO A 170 8.06 6.89 -15.28
N ALA A 171 8.45 5.62 -15.18
CA ALA A 171 9.64 5.21 -14.43
C ALA A 171 10.91 5.93 -14.93
N GLU A 172 10.98 6.19 -16.23
CA GLU A 172 12.11 6.89 -16.88
C GLU A 172 12.23 8.36 -16.47
N ALA A 173 11.15 8.99 -15.99
CA ALA A 173 11.15 10.39 -15.55
C ALA A 173 11.79 10.57 -14.16
N VAL A 174 11.83 9.51 -13.34
CA VAL A 174 12.31 9.57 -11.95
C VAL A 174 13.78 9.18 -11.89
N ALA A 175 14.61 10.05 -11.30
CA ALA A 175 16.03 9.78 -11.08
C ALA A 175 16.25 9.02 -9.76
N GLN A 176 15.51 9.40 -8.72
CA GLN A 176 15.76 8.93 -7.36
C GLN A 176 14.47 8.86 -6.55
N VAL A 177 14.33 7.81 -5.76
CA VAL A 177 13.35 7.70 -4.69
C VAL A 177 14.06 7.95 -3.37
N GLN A 178 13.56 8.90 -2.60
CA GLN A 178 14.09 9.25 -1.29
C GLN A 178 13.11 8.80 -0.21
N ILE A 179 13.57 7.97 0.72
CA ILE A 179 12.82 7.58 1.91
C ILE A 179 13.41 8.32 3.09
N MET A 180 12.66 9.29 3.58
CA MET A 180 12.99 10.03 4.80
C MET A 180 12.38 9.29 5.99
N GLU A 181 13.22 8.56 6.71
CA GLU A 181 12.82 7.77 7.88
C GLU A 181 12.47 8.72 9.04
N ARG A 182 11.42 8.38 9.81
CA ARG A 182 10.98 9.17 10.98
C ARG A 182 10.82 10.66 10.67
N ASN A 183 10.37 10.96 9.46
CA ASN A 183 10.26 12.34 9.01
C ASN A 183 9.07 13.03 9.67
N GLN A 184 9.35 14.14 10.39
CA GLN A 184 8.30 15.02 10.88
C GLN A 184 7.91 16.03 9.77
N PRO A 185 6.73 15.84 9.12
CA PRO A 185 6.34 16.70 8.00
C PRO A 185 5.95 18.12 8.42
N ILE A 186 5.67 18.33 9.71
CA ILE A 186 5.28 19.62 10.28
C ILE A 186 6.51 20.27 10.90
N LYS A 187 7.03 21.33 10.26
CA LYS A 187 8.25 22.01 10.72
C LYS A 187 8.15 22.55 12.15
N ALA A 188 6.96 23.01 12.55
CA ALA A 188 6.72 23.48 13.92
C ALA A 188 6.89 22.40 15.01
N LEU A 189 6.80 21.13 14.63
CA LEU A 189 6.95 19.96 15.51
C LEU A 189 8.34 19.34 15.45
N GLU A 190 9.22 19.77 14.53
CA GLU A 190 10.59 19.26 14.42
C GLU A 190 11.35 19.41 15.76
N GLY A 191 11.96 18.31 16.22
CA GLY A 191 12.68 18.25 17.49
C GLY A 191 11.80 18.31 18.75
N ARG A 192 10.49 18.34 18.62
CA ARG A 192 9.52 18.38 19.72
C ARG A 192 8.67 17.11 19.82
N MET A 193 8.21 16.64 18.68
CA MET A 193 7.41 15.42 18.57
C MET A 193 8.02 14.53 17.50
N ASN A 194 8.24 13.29 17.83
CA ASN A 194 8.76 12.31 16.88
C ASN A 194 7.62 11.75 16.00
N ASN A 195 7.99 11.38 14.78
CA ASN A 195 7.11 10.66 13.87
C ASN A 195 7.77 9.32 13.53
N ASP A 196 7.04 8.23 13.69
CA ASP A 196 7.54 6.86 13.45
C ASP A 196 7.40 6.42 11.98
N ARG A 197 6.80 7.26 11.13
CA ARG A 197 6.54 6.95 9.73
C ARG A 197 7.53 7.63 8.79
N ALA A 198 7.76 6.95 7.66
CA ALA A 198 8.57 7.51 6.59
C ALA A 198 7.76 8.38 5.63
N THR A 199 8.44 9.34 5.01
CA THR A 199 7.93 10.10 3.86
C THR A 199 8.71 9.67 2.61
N LEU A 200 8.01 9.41 1.51
CA LEU A 200 8.60 9.12 0.21
C LEU A 200 8.64 10.38 -0.64
N ASN A 201 9.78 10.67 -1.28
CA ASN A 201 9.92 11.80 -2.19
C ASN A 201 10.51 11.34 -3.53
N LEU A 202 9.82 11.66 -4.62
CA LEU A 202 10.25 11.37 -5.99
C LEU A 202 11.05 12.56 -6.52
N LYS A 203 12.30 12.31 -6.95
CA LYS A 203 13.16 13.28 -7.62
C LYS A 203 13.20 12.98 -9.11
N LEU A 204 12.83 13.97 -9.91
CA LEU A 204 12.79 13.85 -11.36
C LEU A 204 14.19 14.05 -11.98
N LYS A 205 14.43 13.43 -13.12
CA LYS A 205 15.60 13.70 -13.97
C LYS A 205 15.52 15.13 -14.52
N LYS A 206 16.67 15.73 -14.79
CA LYS A 206 16.75 17.13 -15.25
C LYS A 206 15.90 17.41 -16.48
N GLY A 207 15.81 16.48 -17.42
CA GLY A 207 15.03 16.62 -18.66
C GLY A 207 13.50 16.68 -18.47
N TYR A 208 12.98 16.24 -17.31
CA TYR A 208 11.56 16.22 -16.98
C TYR A 208 11.13 17.34 -16.03
N LYS A 209 12.07 18.17 -15.58
CA LYS A 209 11.76 19.33 -14.74
C LYS A 209 11.40 20.52 -15.57
N ALA A 210 10.31 21.23 -15.18
CA ALA A 210 9.80 22.43 -15.81
C ALA A 210 9.42 22.27 -17.31
N ARG A 211 9.20 21.04 -17.75
CA ARG A 211 8.68 20.73 -19.09
C ARG A 211 7.43 19.87 -18.93
N PRO A 212 6.38 20.11 -19.71
CA PRO A 212 5.28 19.16 -19.80
C PRO A 212 5.78 17.84 -20.38
N PHE A 213 5.34 16.74 -19.80
CA PHE A 213 5.57 15.40 -20.29
C PHE A 213 4.38 14.52 -19.96
N GLY A 214 4.23 13.44 -20.69
CA GLY A 214 3.12 12.54 -20.49
C GLY A 214 2.95 11.55 -21.62
N GLU A 215 1.78 10.92 -21.63
CA GLU A 215 1.43 9.98 -22.68
C GLU A 215 -0.07 10.00 -22.99
N VAL A 216 -0.38 9.71 -24.25
CA VAL A 216 -1.74 9.41 -24.72
C VAL A 216 -1.70 8.02 -25.31
N GLU A 217 -2.58 7.15 -24.81
CA GLU A 217 -2.77 5.81 -25.38
C GLU A 217 -4.21 5.66 -25.85
N GLY A 218 -4.39 5.19 -27.09
CA GLY A 218 -5.69 4.83 -27.64
C GLY A 218 -5.68 3.37 -28.06
N GLY A 219 -6.60 2.57 -27.51
CA GLY A 219 -6.73 1.15 -27.78
C GLY A 219 -8.13 0.78 -28.24
N ILE A 220 -8.18 -0.11 -29.25
CA ILE A 220 -9.41 -0.71 -29.76
C ILE A 220 -9.23 -2.20 -29.94
N GLY A 221 -10.29 -2.97 -29.72
CA GLY A 221 -10.26 -4.42 -29.82
C GLY A 221 -11.59 -5.00 -30.31
N GLY A 222 -11.56 -6.27 -30.58
CA GLY A 222 -12.74 -7.00 -31.05
C GLY A 222 -13.12 -8.20 -30.19
N SER A 223 -14.38 -8.62 -30.40
CA SER A 223 -15.03 -9.83 -29.89
C SER A 223 -14.99 -10.05 -28.35
N PRO A 224 -15.76 -9.34 -27.57
CA PRO A 224 -16.63 -8.19 -27.93
C PRO A 224 -15.84 -6.91 -28.18
N THR A 225 -16.45 -5.89 -28.78
CA THR A 225 -15.81 -4.59 -29.03
C THR A 225 -15.26 -4.05 -27.70
N ALA A 226 -13.95 -3.88 -27.65
CA ALA A 226 -13.24 -3.38 -26.49
C ALA A 226 -12.51 -2.08 -26.85
N TRP A 227 -12.37 -1.20 -25.90
CA TRP A 227 -11.59 0.04 -25.97
C TRP A 227 -10.92 0.34 -24.64
N ASP A 228 -9.73 0.93 -24.72
CA ASP A 228 -8.96 1.38 -23.55
C ASP A 228 -8.18 2.62 -23.99
N ASN A 229 -8.49 3.75 -23.34
CA ASN A 229 -7.85 5.02 -23.66
C ASN A 229 -7.33 5.64 -22.37
N HIS A 230 -6.14 6.19 -22.45
CA HIS A 230 -5.44 6.79 -21.33
C HIS A 230 -4.76 8.09 -21.74
N LEU A 231 -4.89 9.10 -20.92
CA LEU A 231 -4.21 10.39 -21.02
C LEU A 231 -3.54 10.67 -19.67
N THR A 232 -2.26 10.94 -19.70
CA THR A 232 -1.54 11.53 -18.56
C THR A 232 -0.73 12.72 -19.05
N ALA A 233 -0.88 13.85 -18.36
CA ALA A 233 -0.07 15.04 -18.60
C ALA A 233 0.47 15.57 -17.27
N ILE A 234 1.77 15.72 -17.19
CA ILE A 234 2.50 16.09 -15.97
C ILE A 234 3.35 17.32 -16.28
N ASN A 235 3.28 18.31 -15.39
CA ASN A 235 4.18 19.45 -15.41
C ASN A 235 4.62 19.77 -13.98
N ILE A 236 5.89 19.57 -13.68
CA ILE A 236 6.45 19.75 -12.34
C ILE A 236 7.55 20.79 -12.36
N ASN A 237 7.32 21.90 -11.72
CA ASN A 237 8.33 22.91 -11.47
C ASN A 237 8.34 23.33 -9.99
N LYS A 238 9.21 24.26 -9.61
CA LYS A 238 9.38 24.68 -8.20
C LYS A 238 8.16 25.40 -7.61
N LYS A 239 7.35 26.05 -8.44
CA LYS A 239 6.19 26.84 -8.00
C LYS A 239 4.86 26.18 -8.35
N ASN A 240 4.80 25.46 -9.47
CA ASN A 240 3.58 24.87 -9.96
C ASN A 240 3.80 23.38 -10.24
N GLN A 241 2.89 22.57 -9.77
CA GLN A 241 2.83 21.16 -10.10
C GLN A 241 1.43 20.84 -10.62
N LEU A 242 1.36 20.11 -11.72
CA LEU A 242 0.12 19.68 -12.36
C LEU A 242 0.22 18.23 -12.74
N LEU A 243 -0.80 17.44 -12.42
CA LEU A 243 -1.06 16.12 -12.94
C LEU A 243 -2.50 16.05 -13.43
N LEU A 244 -2.67 15.85 -14.73
CA LEU A 244 -3.93 15.53 -15.37
C LEU A 244 -3.94 14.05 -15.73
N THR A 245 -5.01 13.36 -15.40
CA THR A 245 -5.20 11.94 -15.72
C THR A 245 -6.61 11.75 -16.29
N GLY A 246 -6.71 11.18 -17.49
CA GLY A 246 -7.95 10.74 -18.09
C GLY A 246 -7.83 9.26 -18.43
N ARG A 247 -8.77 8.43 -18.02
CA ARG A 247 -8.85 7.02 -18.40
C ARG A 247 -10.27 6.64 -18.72
N MET A 248 -10.44 5.87 -19.77
CA MET A 248 -11.73 5.28 -20.08
C MET A 248 -11.51 3.91 -20.71
N ASN A 249 -12.28 2.92 -20.28
CA ASN A 249 -12.16 1.58 -20.82
C ASN A 249 -13.43 0.75 -20.63
N ASN A 250 -13.55 -0.30 -21.47
CA ASN A 250 -14.44 -1.43 -21.25
C ASN A 250 -13.68 -2.76 -21.34
N SER A 251 -12.37 -2.71 -21.16
CA SER A 251 -11.44 -3.83 -21.31
C SER A 251 -11.41 -4.80 -20.14
N GLY A 252 -12.16 -4.51 -19.06
CA GLY A 252 -12.13 -5.28 -17.81
C GLY A 252 -11.14 -4.73 -16.77
N MET A 253 -10.53 -3.58 -17.05
CA MET A 253 -9.68 -2.89 -16.09
C MET A 253 -10.53 -2.02 -15.18
N SER A 254 -10.46 -2.25 -13.87
CA SER A 254 -11.14 -1.42 -12.88
C SER A 254 -10.37 -0.12 -12.64
N LEU A 255 -11.08 1.01 -12.65
CA LEU A 255 -10.53 2.33 -12.32
C LEU A 255 -10.90 2.77 -10.88
N GLU A 256 -11.56 1.92 -10.12
CA GLU A 256 -12.03 2.21 -8.77
C GLU A 256 -10.89 2.57 -7.80
N SER A 257 -9.72 1.92 -7.91
CA SER A 257 -8.56 2.20 -7.07
C SER A 257 -8.09 3.66 -7.16
N LEU A 258 -8.28 4.32 -8.31
CA LEU A 258 -7.92 5.73 -8.49
C LEU A 258 -8.81 6.71 -7.70
N THR A 259 -9.97 6.24 -7.19
CA THR A 259 -10.89 7.06 -6.38
C THR A 259 -10.59 7.01 -4.88
N ARG A 260 -9.78 6.03 -4.45
CA ARG A 260 -9.47 5.79 -3.04
C ARG A 260 -8.43 6.77 -2.53
N SER A 261 -8.62 7.21 -1.30
CA SER A 261 -7.58 7.92 -0.56
C SER A 261 -6.75 6.91 0.23
N MET A 262 -5.43 7.03 0.12
CA MET A 262 -4.44 6.25 0.86
C MET A 262 -4.03 6.94 2.15
N ASP A 263 -4.71 8.03 2.54
CA ASP A 263 -4.44 8.72 3.79
C ASP A 263 -4.70 7.81 4.97
N ASN A 264 -3.63 7.47 5.67
CA ASN A 264 -3.68 6.80 6.95
C ASN A 264 -3.55 7.84 8.06
N TYR A 265 -4.55 8.70 8.18
CA TYR A 265 -4.66 9.56 9.36
C TYR A 265 -4.88 8.67 10.58
N THR A 266 -3.87 8.56 11.42
CA THR A 266 -3.95 7.83 12.69
C THR A 266 -3.75 8.81 13.85
N GLY A 267 -4.28 8.44 14.99
CA GLY A 267 -4.19 9.28 16.20
C GLY A 267 -5.01 10.55 16.07
N MET A 268 -4.38 11.68 16.36
CA MET A 268 -4.98 13.01 16.44
C MET A 268 -5.83 13.39 15.21
N TYR A 269 -5.47 12.92 14.03
CA TYR A 269 -6.07 13.27 12.75
C TYR A 269 -6.91 12.15 12.13
N ALA A 270 -7.20 11.07 12.91
CA ALA A 270 -8.02 9.98 12.41
C ALA A 270 -9.42 10.48 12.03
N MET A 271 -9.76 10.37 10.74
CA MET A 271 -11.08 10.75 10.27
C MET A 271 -12.12 9.73 10.68
N GLU A 272 -13.25 10.20 11.22
CA GLU A 272 -14.41 9.35 11.45
C GLU A 272 -14.91 8.81 10.10
N PRO A 273 -15.07 7.49 9.94
CA PRO A 273 -15.63 6.92 8.72
C PRO A 273 -17.00 7.49 8.37
N LEU A 274 -17.36 7.49 7.09
CA LEU A 274 -18.71 7.84 6.68
C LEU A 274 -19.72 6.84 7.26
N PRO A 275 -20.96 7.28 7.54
CA PRO A 275 -22.02 6.39 7.97
C PRO A 275 -22.22 5.23 6.99
N GLN A 276 -22.44 4.02 7.52
CA GLN A 276 -22.73 2.85 6.70
C GLN A 276 -24.09 2.99 6.02
N PRO A 277 -24.26 2.52 4.79
CA PRO A 277 -25.57 2.46 4.15
C PRO A 277 -26.51 1.52 4.90
N PHE A 278 -27.79 1.84 4.89
CA PHE A 278 -28.83 0.97 5.44
C PHE A 278 -29.21 -0.16 4.48
N LEU A 279 -29.32 0.18 3.20
CA LEU A 279 -29.74 -0.76 2.16
C LEU A 279 -28.51 -1.40 1.52
N TYR A 280 -28.52 -2.71 1.39
CA TYR A 280 -27.44 -3.45 0.74
C TYR A 280 -27.66 -3.45 -0.77
N SER A 281 -26.73 -2.89 -1.51
CA SER A 281 -26.75 -3.03 -2.96
C SER A 281 -26.50 -4.48 -3.34
N PRO A 282 -27.24 -5.03 -4.31
CA PRO A 282 -26.92 -6.33 -4.86
C PRO A 282 -25.48 -6.30 -5.41
N THR A 283 -24.70 -7.33 -5.10
CA THR A 283 -23.30 -7.45 -5.49
C THR A 283 -23.00 -8.89 -5.87
N ALA A 284 -22.35 -9.10 -7.01
CA ALA A 284 -21.85 -10.40 -7.40
C ALA A 284 -20.59 -10.79 -6.59
N GLN A 285 -20.35 -12.07 -6.50
CA GLN A 285 -19.14 -12.62 -5.87
C GLN A 285 -17.90 -12.28 -6.72
N THR A 286 -16.80 -11.96 -6.05
CA THR A 286 -15.55 -11.62 -6.70
C THR A 286 -14.62 -12.85 -6.70
N PRO A 287 -14.32 -13.44 -7.86
CA PRO A 287 -13.41 -14.56 -7.94
C PRO A 287 -11.95 -14.11 -7.70
N PRO A 288 -11.09 -14.96 -7.12
CA PRO A 288 -9.67 -14.64 -6.86
C PRO A 288 -8.80 -14.80 -8.11
N VAL A 289 -9.27 -14.25 -9.23
CA VAL A 289 -8.54 -14.17 -10.50
C VAL A 289 -8.57 -12.75 -11.03
N SER A 290 -7.70 -12.44 -11.98
CA SER A 290 -7.62 -11.07 -12.53
C SER A 290 -8.99 -10.58 -13.02
N ARG A 291 -9.34 -9.34 -12.68
CA ARG A 291 -10.57 -8.66 -13.12
C ARG A 291 -10.70 -8.63 -14.66
N LEU A 292 -9.58 -8.64 -15.37
CA LEU A 292 -9.55 -8.70 -16.84
C LEU A 292 -10.34 -9.90 -17.41
N TYR A 293 -10.47 -10.99 -16.64
CA TYR A 293 -11.16 -12.19 -17.10
C TYR A 293 -12.68 -12.15 -16.89
N TYR A 294 -13.20 -11.38 -15.95
CA TYR A 294 -14.64 -11.43 -15.61
C TYR A 294 -15.34 -10.06 -15.59
N LEU A 295 -14.64 -8.96 -15.31
CA LEU A 295 -15.27 -7.65 -15.17
C LEU A 295 -15.76 -7.14 -16.55
N ARG A 296 -17.05 -6.88 -16.65
CA ARG A 296 -17.69 -6.26 -17.81
C ARG A 296 -18.08 -4.84 -17.45
N ASN A 297 -17.19 -3.91 -17.70
CA ASN A 297 -17.33 -2.51 -17.29
C ASN A 297 -17.46 -1.57 -18.52
N LYS A 298 -17.89 -0.34 -18.23
CA LYS A 298 -17.69 0.87 -19.03
C LYS A 298 -17.31 1.96 -18.04
N SER A 299 -16.02 2.16 -17.84
CA SER A 299 -15.47 3.03 -16.81
C SER A 299 -14.86 4.28 -17.42
N TYR A 300 -15.06 5.40 -16.74
CA TYR A 300 -14.53 6.72 -17.08
C TYR A 300 -13.95 7.34 -15.82
N TYR A 301 -12.77 7.89 -15.94
CA TYR A 301 -12.08 8.58 -14.86
C TYR A 301 -11.44 9.85 -15.41
N ALA A 302 -11.58 10.96 -14.69
CA ALA A 302 -10.86 12.20 -14.93
C ALA A 302 -10.35 12.74 -13.60
N GLY A 303 -9.06 13.04 -13.52
CA GLY A 303 -8.39 13.59 -12.35
C GLY A 303 -7.61 14.84 -12.70
N LEU A 304 -7.80 15.89 -11.92
CA LEU A 304 -7.03 17.13 -11.94
C LEU A 304 -6.38 17.32 -10.58
N ASN A 305 -5.07 17.35 -10.53
CA ASN A 305 -4.30 17.64 -9.34
C ASN A 305 -3.37 18.82 -9.64
N TYR A 306 -3.55 19.91 -8.93
CA TYR A 306 -2.78 21.13 -9.11
C TYR A 306 -2.28 21.64 -7.76
N LEU A 307 -1.01 22.03 -7.70
CA LEU A 307 -0.42 22.67 -6.53
C LEU A 307 0.34 23.92 -6.96
N HIS A 308 0.06 25.00 -6.25
CA HIS A 308 0.81 26.26 -6.36
C HIS A 308 1.55 26.53 -5.07
N ALA A 309 2.87 26.73 -5.16
CA ALA A 309 3.72 27.14 -4.05
C ALA A 309 3.96 28.66 -4.14
N PHE A 310 3.33 29.42 -3.26
CA PHE A 310 3.59 30.86 -3.14
C PHE A 310 5.01 31.13 -2.65
N THR A 311 5.41 30.34 -1.64
CA THR A 311 6.74 30.31 -1.06
C THR A 311 7.17 28.86 -0.80
N GLN A 312 8.35 28.64 -0.20
CA GLN A 312 8.76 27.30 0.26
C GLN A 312 7.95 26.79 1.47
N GLU A 313 7.15 27.65 2.08
CA GLU A 313 6.35 27.36 3.28
C GLU A 313 4.85 27.43 3.04
N GLN A 314 4.43 28.06 1.93
CA GLN A 314 3.01 28.29 1.63
C GLN A 314 2.62 27.63 0.32
N THR A 315 1.63 26.77 0.39
CA THR A 315 1.09 26.06 -0.79
C THR A 315 -0.43 26.11 -0.83
N LEU A 316 -0.96 26.12 -2.04
CA LEU A 316 -2.37 25.88 -2.31
C LEU A 316 -2.50 24.67 -3.23
N ARG A 317 -3.29 23.68 -2.84
CA ARG A 317 -3.51 22.46 -3.58
C ARG A 317 -4.99 22.29 -3.91
N LEU A 318 -5.28 21.94 -5.15
CA LEU A 318 -6.60 21.59 -5.66
C LEU A 318 -6.54 20.17 -6.23
N ASN A 319 -7.39 19.30 -5.73
CA ASN A 319 -7.57 17.94 -6.24
C ASN A 319 -9.04 17.77 -6.62
N VAL A 320 -9.33 17.39 -7.85
CA VAL A 320 -10.69 17.11 -8.33
C VAL A 320 -10.66 15.80 -9.09
N LEU A 321 -11.62 14.94 -8.83
CA LEU A 321 -11.82 13.72 -9.60
C LEU A 321 -13.28 13.50 -9.95
N TYR A 322 -13.49 12.99 -11.14
CA TYR A 322 -14.74 12.45 -11.61
C TYR A 322 -14.55 10.98 -12.00
N TYR A 323 -15.43 10.13 -11.52
CA TYR A 323 -15.46 8.72 -11.85
C TYR A 323 -16.88 8.31 -12.18
N ARG A 324 -17.02 7.52 -13.25
CA ARG A 324 -18.26 6.88 -13.62
C ARG A 324 -17.96 5.45 -14.04
N ASP A 325 -18.74 4.52 -13.53
CA ASP A 325 -18.68 3.12 -13.92
C ASP A 325 -20.08 2.56 -14.22
N HIS A 326 -20.14 1.67 -15.17
CA HIS A 326 -21.28 0.83 -15.41
C HIS A 326 -20.76 -0.59 -15.59
N SER A 327 -20.92 -1.42 -14.58
CA SER A 327 -20.57 -2.83 -14.61
C SER A 327 -21.80 -3.69 -14.84
N LEU A 328 -21.55 -4.84 -15.49
CA LEU A 328 -22.46 -5.96 -15.60
C LEU A 328 -21.79 -7.16 -14.95
N ASP A 329 -22.28 -7.51 -13.79
CA ASP A 329 -21.73 -8.58 -12.97
C ASP A 329 -22.73 -9.75 -12.91
N ARG A 330 -22.24 -10.96 -13.13
CA ARG A 330 -23.04 -12.17 -13.12
C ARG A 330 -22.40 -13.20 -12.25
N ASP A 331 -23.19 -13.86 -11.45
CA ASP A 331 -22.75 -15.06 -10.71
C ASP A 331 -23.94 -16.03 -10.48
N SER A 332 -23.56 -17.24 -10.11
CA SER A 332 -24.46 -18.22 -9.52
C SER A 332 -23.86 -18.64 -8.21
N THR A 333 -24.63 -18.53 -7.13
CA THR A 333 -24.18 -18.87 -5.78
C THR A 333 -25.02 -20.00 -5.19
N PHE A 334 -24.36 -20.84 -4.41
CA PHE A 334 -24.96 -21.84 -3.56
C PHE A 334 -24.44 -21.63 -2.13
N ASN A 335 -25.32 -21.27 -1.24
CA ASN A 335 -25.01 -21.04 0.16
C ASN A 335 -25.68 -22.11 1.02
N ARG A 336 -24.93 -22.77 1.88
CA ARG A 336 -25.39 -23.73 2.84
C ARG A 336 -25.17 -23.22 4.25
N TYR A 337 -26.26 -22.99 4.94
CA TYR A 337 -26.29 -22.55 6.34
C TYR A 337 -26.61 -23.75 7.22
N THR A 338 -25.67 -24.14 8.08
CA THR A 338 -25.89 -25.24 9.03
C THR A 338 -26.30 -24.65 10.37
N THR A 339 -27.45 -25.10 10.88
CA THR A 339 -28.07 -24.54 12.09
C THR A 339 -28.33 -25.68 13.10
N GLY A 340 -27.24 -26.29 13.60
CA GLY A 340 -27.33 -27.53 14.42
C GLY A 340 -27.59 -28.76 13.55
N GLU A 341 -28.76 -29.41 13.68
CA GLU A 341 -29.14 -30.55 12.86
C GLU A 341 -29.73 -30.18 11.50
N ASP A 342 -30.25 -28.96 11.37
CA ASP A 342 -30.90 -28.46 10.15
C ASP A 342 -29.90 -27.79 9.21
N THR A 343 -30.23 -27.85 7.91
CA THR A 343 -29.43 -27.18 6.87
C THR A 343 -30.40 -26.42 5.94
N VAL A 344 -30.12 -25.10 5.80
CA VAL A 344 -30.82 -24.28 4.82
C VAL A 344 -29.89 -24.09 3.63
N ALA A 345 -30.39 -24.44 2.43
CA ALA A 345 -29.67 -24.29 1.17
C ALA A 345 -30.32 -23.18 0.33
N ILE A 346 -29.52 -22.20 -0.10
CA ILE A 346 -29.98 -21.07 -0.90
C ILE A 346 -29.19 -21.01 -2.19
N PHE A 347 -29.97 -21.05 -3.29
CA PHE A 347 -29.44 -20.82 -4.64
C PHE A 347 -29.82 -19.41 -5.07
N GLU A 348 -28.85 -18.73 -5.71
CA GLU A 348 -29.08 -17.43 -6.31
C GLU A 348 -28.37 -17.38 -7.65
N ASN A 349 -29.06 -16.87 -8.66
CA ASN A 349 -28.47 -16.47 -9.94
C ASN A 349 -28.62 -14.95 -10.05
N ASN A 350 -27.54 -14.25 -10.23
CA ASN A 350 -27.50 -12.81 -10.26
C ASN A 350 -27.09 -12.29 -11.65
N ASP A 351 -27.83 -11.29 -12.16
CA ASP A 351 -27.49 -10.47 -13.31
C ASP A 351 -27.60 -9.01 -12.90
N ILE A 352 -26.47 -8.45 -12.46
CA ILE A 352 -26.40 -7.17 -11.76
C ILE A 352 -25.87 -6.10 -12.68
N HIS A 353 -26.69 -5.09 -12.94
CA HIS A 353 -26.30 -3.85 -13.59
C HIS A 353 -26.02 -2.80 -12.53
N ASP A 354 -24.73 -2.52 -12.26
CA ASP A 354 -24.33 -1.49 -11.31
C ASP A 354 -23.81 -0.25 -12.03
N LYS A 355 -24.40 0.90 -11.71
CA LYS A 355 -24.01 2.21 -12.22
C LYS A 355 -23.60 3.06 -11.05
N GLN A 356 -22.36 3.56 -11.09
CA GLN A 356 -21.80 4.42 -10.06
C GLN A 356 -21.26 5.70 -10.70
N GLU A 357 -21.52 6.82 -10.06
CA GLU A 357 -20.92 8.12 -10.40
C GLU A 357 -20.38 8.77 -9.12
N LEU A 358 -19.19 9.33 -9.19
CA LEU A 358 -18.53 9.98 -8.08
C LEU A 358 -17.86 11.26 -8.57
N LEU A 359 -18.20 12.37 -7.95
CA LEU A 359 -17.49 13.64 -8.05
C LEU A 359 -16.93 13.98 -6.68
N LYS A 360 -15.62 14.18 -6.58
CA LYS A 360 -14.95 14.56 -5.34
C LYS A 360 -13.99 15.72 -5.61
N GLY A 361 -13.99 16.69 -4.71
CA GLY A 361 -13.09 17.83 -4.76
C GLY A 361 -12.51 18.12 -3.39
N ALA A 362 -11.26 18.58 -3.36
CA ALA A 362 -10.56 19.05 -2.17
C ALA A 362 -9.73 20.29 -2.52
N LEU A 363 -9.82 21.32 -1.71
CA LEU A 363 -9.00 22.52 -1.75
C LEU A 363 -8.29 22.65 -0.41
N ARG A 364 -6.95 22.64 -0.43
CA ARG A 364 -6.12 22.74 0.77
C ARG A 364 -5.14 23.90 0.66
N TYR A 365 -5.17 24.78 1.63
CA TYR A 365 -4.10 25.73 1.91
C TYR A 365 -3.20 25.17 3.01
N GLU A 366 -1.87 25.30 2.87
CA GLU A 366 -0.90 24.91 3.88
C GLU A 366 0.14 26.00 4.06
N LEU A 367 0.35 26.43 5.31
CA LEU A 367 1.49 27.21 5.78
C LEU A 367 2.30 26.32 6.73
N ASN A 368 3.54 26.01 6.39
CA ASN A 368 4.40 25.11 7.15
C ASN A 368 5.74 25.77 7.46
N SER A 369 5.76 26.57 8.52
CA SER A 369 6.97 27.24 9.03
C SER A 369 7.40 26.64 10.36
N LYS A 370 8.57 27.02 10.87
CA LYS A 370 9.09 26.55 12.16
C LYS A 370 8.25 27.07 13.36
N ARG A 371 7.58 28.20 13.20
CA ARG A 371 6.78 28.81 14.29
C ARG A 371 5.28 28.54 14.17
N LEU A 372 4.80 28.45 12.94
CA LEU A 372 3.38 28.28 12.67
C LEU A 372 3.18 27.24 11.58
N TYR A 373 2.43 26.23 11.88
CA TYR A 373 1.78 25.34 10.93
C TYR A 373 0.30 25.67 10.89
N LEU A 374 -0.25 25.85 9.70
CA LEU A 374 -1.67 26.09 9.51
C LEU A 374 -2.10 25.36 8.24
N THR A 375 -3.14 24.55 8.36
CA THR A 375 -3.81 23.99 7.17
C THR A 375 -5.30 24.20 7.25
N GLU A 376 -5.88 24.49 6.12
CA GLU A 376 -7.31 24.60 5.92
C GLU A 376 -7.68 23.79 4.69
N GLU A 377 -8.52 22.77 4.88
CA GLU A 377 -8.93 21.89 3.79
C GLU A 377 -10.45 21.79 3.71
N ALA A 378 -11.01 22.23 2.59
CA ALA A 378 -12.41 22.06 2.25
C ALA A 378 -12.55 20.87 1.29
N GLN A 379 -13.41 19.93 1.61
CA GLN A 379 -13.71 18.75 0.80
C GLN A 379 -15.19 18.64 0.51
N ALA A 380 -15.53 18.22 -0.70
CA ALA A 380 -16.90 17.89 -1.09
C ALA A 380 -16.94 16.61 -1.90
N MET A 381 -18.01 15.85 -1.75
CA MET A 381 -18.29 14.64 -2.52
C MET A 381 -19.76 14.54 -2.88
N LEU A 382 -20.02 14.12 -4.10
CA LEU A 382 -21.32 13.66 -4.58
C LEU A 382 -21.16 12.26 -5.17
N GLY A 383 -21.90 11.30 -4.63
CA GLY A 383 -21.93 9.92 -5.12
C GLY A 383 -23.35 9.52 -5.52
N LEU A 384 -23.50 8.93 -6.70
CA LEU A 384 -24.74 8.37 -7.22
C LEU A 384 -24.51 6.89 -7.50
N GLY A 385 -25.41 6.03 -7.00
CA GLY A 385 -25.39 4.59 -7.24
C GLY A 385 -26.76 4.11 -7.67
N ASN A 386 -26.79 3.17 -8.63
CA ASN A 386 -27.98 2.49 -9.06
C ASN A 386 -27.63 1.05 -9.44
N ALA A 387 -27.80 0.13 -8.51
CA ALA A 387 -27.60 -1.29 -8.73
C ALA A 387 -28.94 -1.97 -8.95
N LEU A 388 -29.07 -2.73 -10.02
CA LEU A 388 -30.27 -3.48 -10.39
C LEU A 388 -29.87 -4.93 -10.64
N ASN A 389 -30.37 -5.84 -9.83
CA ASN A 389 -30.25 -7.28 -10.03
C ASN A 389 -31.56 -7.82 -10.69
N ARG A 390 -31.38 -8.55 -11.77
CA ARG A 390 -32.44 -9.35 -12.39
C ARG A 390 -32.00 -10.79 -12.30
N GLY A 391 -32.53 -11.50 -11.33
CA GLY A 391 -32.03 -12.82 -11.01
C GLY A 391 -33.10 -13.78 -10.58
N GLY A 392 -32.67 -14.91 -10.05
CA GLY A 392 -33.51 -15.93 -9.46
C GLY A 392 -32.95 -16.42 -8.15
N SER A 393 -33.86 -16.87 -7.28
CA SER A 393 -33.51 -17.54 -6.03
C SER A 393 -34.44 -18.71 -5.79
N ASN A 394 -34.34 -19.39 -4.65
CA ASN A 394 -35.33 -20.41 -4.25
C ASN A 394 -36.75 -19.83 -4.19
N LEU A 395 -36.92 -18.52 -4.03
CA LEU A 395 -38.21 -17.82 -4.00
C LEU A 395 -38.79 -17.56 -5.40
N GLY A 396 -38.09 -17.89 -6.47
CA GLY A 396 -38.45 -17.63 -7.85
C GLY A 396 -37.65 -16.52 -8.49
N THR A 397 -38.14 -15.99 -9.61
CA THR A 397 -37.51 -14.87 -10.33
C THR A 397 -37.74 -13.55 -9.56
N LEU A 398 -36.71 -12.76 -9.42
CA LEU A 398 -36.83 -11.48 -8.72
C LEU A 398 -36.14 -10.37 -9.49
N GLN A 399 -36.60 -9.15 -9.29
CA GLN A 399 -35.93 -7.92 -9.64
C GLN A 399 -35.73 -7.11 -8.38
N GLU A 400 -34.44 -6.89 -8.00
CA GLU A 400 -34.06 -6.07 -6.87
C GLU A 400 -33.25 -4.88 -7.33
N GLY A 401 -33.67 -3.69 -6.95
CA GLY A 401 -32.98 -2.46 -7.31
C GLY A 401 -32.68 -1.59 -6.09
N VAL A 402 -31.43 -1.13 -5.96
CA VAL A 402 -31.02 -0.16 -4.94
C VAL A 402 -30.49 1.10 -5.61
N ARG A 403 -31.17 2.22 -5.34
CA ARG A 403 -30.72 3.55 -5.76
C ARG A 403 -30.18 4.28 -4.55
N ARG A 404 -28.99 4.88 -4.70
CA ARG A 404 -28.34 5.63 -3.62
C ARG A 404 -27.84 6.97 -4.16
N ARG A 405 -28.13 8.03 -3.41
CA ARG A 405 -27.50 9.35 -3.59
C ARG A 405 -26.90 9.74 -2.26
N GLN A 406 -25.60 9.99 -2.25
CA GLN A 406 -24.86 10.40 -1.05
C GLN A 406 -24.02 11.64 -1.36
N TYR A 407 -23.86 12.49 -0.36
CA TYR A 407 -23.02 13.66 -0.46
C TYR A 407 -22.43 14.01 0.90
N TYR A 408 -21.27 14.60 0.90
CA TYR A 408 -20.76 15.29 2.08
C TYR A 408 -20.07 16.60 1.71
N VAL A 409 -20.05 17.52 2.66
CA VAL A 409 -19.16 18.67 2.72
C VAL A 409 -18.43 18.60 4.05
N GLN A 410 -17.12 18.74 4.00
CA GLN A 410 -16.24 18.65 5.17
C GLN A 410 -15.24 19.78 5.14
N ASN A 411 -14.98 20.33 6.32
CA ASN A 411 -13.91 21.30 6.55
C ASN A 411 -12.97 20.70 7.60
N VAL A 412 -11.65 20.83 7.39
CA VAL A 412 -10.59 20.40 8.30
C VAL A 412 -9.62 21.56 8.48
N LEU A 413 -9.58 22.11 9.68
CA LEU A 413 -8.63 23.13 10.11
C LEU A 413 -7.61 22.49 11.06
N GLU A 414 -6.33 22.74 10.86
CA GLU A 414 -5.26 22.35 11.79
C GLU A 414 -4.30 23.53 11.94
N ALA A 415 -3.97 23.86 13.18
CA ALA A 415 -3.00 24.89 13.50
C ALA A 415 -2.08 24.42 14.63
N THR A 416 -0.79 24.66 14.48
CA THR A 416 0.21 24.42 15.53
C THR A 416 1.12 25.63 15.65
N VAL A 417 1.21 26.18 16.85
CA VAL A 417 2.05 27.34 17.20
C VAL A 417 3.19 26.88 18.09
N ASN A 418 4.41 27.11 17.66
CA ASN A 418 5.63 26.82 18.43
C ASN A 418 6.21 28.12 18.97
N THR A 419 6.15 28.30 20.31
CA THR A 419 6.70 29.48 21.04
C THR A 419 8.11 29.24 21.59
N ASN A 420 8.80 28.17 21.17
CA ASN A 420 10.06 27.65 21.67
C ASN A 420 9.96 26.97 23.05
N THR A 421 9.10 27.37 23.94
CA THR A 421 8.86 26.72 25.24
C THR A 421 7.65 25.81 25.22
N LEU A 422 6.56 26.26 24.61
CA LEU A 422 5.28 25.57 24.53
C LEU A 422 4.87 25.38 23.08
N LEU A 423 4.26 24.25 22.81
CA LEU A 423 3.50 24.01 21.60
C LEU A 423 2.02 24.13 21.92
N PHE A 424 1.29 24.83 21.09
CA PHE A 424 -0.17 24.84 21.11
C PHE A 424 -0.68 24.26 19.79
N ASP A 425 -1.58 23.32 19.86
CA ASP A 425 -2.24 22.76 18.70
C ASP A 425 -3.76 22.90 18.82
N VAL A 426 -4.37 23.21 17.71
CA VAL A 426 -5.83 23.28 17.54
C VAL A 426 -6.18 22.52 16.28
N SER A 427 -7.17 21.64 16.34
CA SER A 427 -7.76 21.07 15.14
C SER A 427 -9.29 21.09 15.23
N SER A 428 -9.92 21.28 14.08
CA SER A 428 -11.37 21.28 13.94
C SER A 428 -11.77 20.52 12.68
N ILE A 429 -12.65 19.55 12.84
CA ILE A 429 -13.27 18.82 11.75
C ILE A 429 -14.77 19.05 11.86
N VAL A 430 -15.39 19.55 10.79
CA VAL A 430 -16.83 19.66 10.68
C VAL A 430 -17.26 18.99 9.39
N ARG A 431 -18.17 18.01 9.48
CA ARG A 431 -18.70 17.28 8.34
C ARG A 431 -20.21 17.22 8.37
N PHE A 432 -20.82 17.60 7.27
CA PHE A 432 -22.20 17.34 6.99
C PHE A 432 -22.32 16.26 5.91
N TYR A 433 -23.01 15.17 6.23
CA TYR A 433 -23.24 14.05 5.32
C TYR A 433 -24.73 13.81 5.14
N GLY A 434 -25.15 13.48 3.92
CA GLY A 434 -26.49 13.09 3.61
C GLY A 434 -26.55 11.89 2.67
N SER A 435 -27.49 10.98 2.90
CA SER A 435 -27.80 9.84 2.02
C SER A 435 -29.31 9.74 1.80
N ARG A 436 -29.68 9.40 0.56
CA ARG A 436 -31.01 8.92 0.20
C ARG A 436 -30.86 7.58 -0.48
N GLU A 437 -31.53 6.60 0.06
CA GLU A 437 -31.46 5.22 -0.42
C GLU A 437 -32.87 4.74 -0.69
N ARG A 438 -33.08 3.98 -1.77
CA ARG A 438 -34.35 3.36 -2.12
C ARG A 438 -34.11 1.93 -2.57
N LEU A 439 -34.81 0.98 -1.99
CA LEU A 439 -34.85 -0.42 -2.36
C LEU A 439 -36.20 -0.70 -2.99
N GLY A 440 -36.22 -1.21 -4.19
CA GLY A 440 -37.37 -1.76 -4.85
C GLY A 440 -37.18 -3.26 -5.08
N VAL A 441 -38.14 -4.08 -4.70
CA VAL A 441 -38.13 -5.53 -4.91
C VAL A 441 -39.44 -5.91 -5.55
N THR A 442 -39.37 -6.67 -6.64
CA THR A 442 -40.54 -7.27 -7.29
C THR A 442 -40.29 -8.75 -7.55
N PHE A 443 -41.26 -9.59 -7.27
CA PHE A 443 -41.26 -11.03 -7.56
C PHE A 443 -42.18 -11.35 -8.71
N ASP A 444 -41.81 -12.33 -9.53
CA ASP A 444 -42.72 -12.91 -10.53
C ASP A 444 -43.96 -13.53 -9.83
N GLY A 445 -45.17 -13.01 -10.16
CA GLY A 445 -46.39 -13.36 -9.49
C GLY A 445 -47.00 -12.31 -8.54
N GLY A 446 -46.29 -11.19 -8.33
CA GLY A 446 -46.84 -10.04 -7.60
C GLY A 446 -46.97 -10.21 -6.08
N ASN A 447 -46.54 -11.31 -5.53
CA ASN A 447 -46.62 -11.58 -4.07
C ASN A 447 -45.29 -11.16 -3.41
N GLY A 448 -45.33 -10.13 -2.57
CA GLY A 448 -44.22 -9.70 -1.76
C GLY A 448 -43.42 -8.51 -2.31
N ASP A 449 -43.99 -7.76 -3.24
CA ASP A 449 -43.37 -6.51 -3.73
C ASP A 449 -43.14 -5.53 -2.59
N ALA A 450 -41.97 -4.95 -2.57
CA ALA A 450 -41.53 -3.99 -1.55
C ALA A 450 -40.89 -2.77 -2.16
N ASP A 451 -41.21 -1.61 -1.62
CA ASP A 451 -40.58 -0.33 -1.96
C ASP A 451 -40.24 0.44 -0.67
N TYR A 452 -38.95 0.54 -0.36
CA TYR A 452 -38.45 1.21 0.83
C TYR A 452 -37.57 2.40 0.46
N ALA A 453 -37.80 3.52 1.12
CA ALA A 453 -36.94 4.68 0.99
C ALA A 453 -36.42 5.12 2.36
N VAL A 454 -35.11 5.27 2.46
CA VAL A 454 -34.41 5.73 3.68
C VAL A 454 -33.65 7.00 3.38
N ARG A 455 -33.77 7.97 4.26
CA ARG A 455 -32.99 9.20 4.23
C ARG A 455 -32.20 9.34 5.50
N LEU A 456 -30.88 9.49 5.39
CA LEU A 456 -29.97 9.75 6.49
C LEU A 456 -29.37 11.16 6.37
N ARG A 457 -29.27 11.85 7.48
CA ARG A 457 -28.46 13.07 7.65
C ARG A 457 -27.60 12.91 8.87
N ASN A 458 -26.34 13.25 8.73
CA ASN A 458 -25.35 13.18 9.79
C ASN A 458 -24.59 14.50 9.87
N LEU A 459 -24.54 15.06 11.08
CA LEU A 459 -23.62 16.15 11.41
C LEU A 459 -22.58 15.58 12.36
N PHE A 460 -21.31 15.76 12.02
CA PHE A 460 -20.16 15.34 12.82
C PHE A 460 -19.22 16.52 13.01
N THR A 461 -18.79 16.77 14.24
CA THR A 461 -17.72 17.71 14.53
C THR A 461 -16.80 17.12 15.58
N ARG A 462 -15.49 17.29 15.37
CA ARG A 462 -14.43 16.96 16.32
C ARG A 462 -13.51 18.16 16.43
N ASN A 463 -13.35 18.67 17.66
CA ASN A 463 -12.51 19.82 17.94
C ASN A 463 -11.49 19.40 18.99
N ARG A 464 -10.21 19.71 18.77
CA ARG A 464 -9.13 19.43 19.70
C ARG A 464 -8.37 20.71 20.01
N ILE A 465 -8.01 20.85 21.26
CA ILE A 465 -7.05 21.83 21.76
C ILE A 465 -5.98 21.06 22.51
N GLY A 466 -4.73 21.33 22.22
CA GLY A 466 -3.60 20.66 22.88
C GLY A 466 -2.46 21.59 23.20
N THR A 467 -1.63 21.13 24.10
CA THR A 467 -0.34 21.76 24.42
C THR A 467 0.71 20.68 24.66
N ASN A 468 1.96 21.00 24.36
CA ASN A 468 3.10 20.12 24.61
C ASN A 468 4.23 20.93 25.26
N PHE A 469 4.87 20.36 26.28
CA PHE A 469 6.00 20.95 26.97
C PHE A 469 6.96 19.87 27.52
N GLY A 470 8.22 20.25 27.70
CA GLY A 470 9.22 19.35 28.27
C GLY A 470 8.94 19.06 29.76
N LEU A 471 9.03 17.80 30.16
CA LEU A 471 8.87 17.34 31.54
C LEU A 471 9.75 16.11 31.79
N LEU A 472 10.55 16.12 32.87
CA LEU A 472 11.33 14.94 33.35
C LEU A 472 12.16 14.24 32.24
N GLY A 473 12.82 14.99 31.37
CA GLY A 473 13.64 14.45 30.26
C GLY A 473 12.86 13.94 29.06
N GLY A 474 11.55 14.02 29.10
CA GLY A 474 10.65 13.74 28.01
C GLY A 474 9.75 14.92 27.65
N SER A 475 8.68 14.67 26.89
CA SER A 475 7.66 15.65 26.57
C SER A 475 6.29 15.19 27.02
N LEU A 476 5.54 16.08 27.67
CA LEU A 476 4.16 15.85 28.06
C LEU A 476 3.24 16.64 27.12
N SER A 477 2.37 15.93 26.43
CA SER A 477 1.26 16.49 25.66
C SER A 477 -0.03 16.33 26.45
N LEU A 478 -0.81 17.40 26.51
CA LEU A 478 -2.15 17.38 27.10
C LEU A 478 -3.13 17.80 26.00
N GLY A 479 -3.98 16.88 25.59
CA GLY A 479 -5.02 17.11 24.59
C GLY A 479 -6.41 17.06 25.21
N TYR A 480 -7.28 17.99 24.82
CA TYR A 480 -8.71 17.89 25.06
C TYR A 480 -9.44 17.83 23.74
N ILE A 481 -10.25 16.78 23.55
CA ILE A 481 -11.02 16.53 22.34
C ILE A 481 -12.50 16.58 22.71
N MET A 482 -13.24 17.36 21.95
CA MET A 482 -14.71 17.40 22.01
C MET A 482 -15.26 16.91 20.67
N GLU A 483 -16.06 15.87 20.73
CA GLU A 483 -16.71 15.31 19.54
C GLU A 483 -18.23 15.35 19.72
N TYR A 484 -18.93 15.79 18.70
CA TYR A 484 -20.38 15.76 18.62
C TYR A 484 -20.83 15.09 17.34
N LYS A 485 -21.76 14.15 17.44
CA LYS A 485 -22.40 13.51 16.29
C LYS A 485 -23.90 13.50 16.48
N ARG A 486 -24.58 13.90 15.40
CA ARG A 486 -26.05 13.83 15.33
C ARG A 486 -26.46 13.09 14.08
N ASN A 487 -27.22 12.02 14.25
CA ASN A 487 -27.82 11.26 13.17
C ASN A 487 -29.34 11.53 13.15
N SER A 488 -29.88 11.70 11.95
CA SER A 488 -31.32 11.77 11.73
C SER A 488 -31.65 10.87 10.54
N ALA A 489 -32.46 9.83 10.77
CA ALA A 489 -32.93 8.93 9.74
C ALA A 489 -34.47 8.97 9.66
N SER A 490 -35.01 8.72 8.46
CA SER A 490 -36.45 8.63 8.23
C SER A 490 -36.78 7.72 7.08
N GLY A 491 -37.92 7.06 7.09
CA GLY A 491 -38.34 6.09 6.07
C GLY A 491 -38.15 4.63 6.51
N GLY A 492 -38.18 3.69 5.56
CA GLY A 492 -37.98 2.26 5.85
C GLY A 492 -39.17 1.54 6.43
N GLY A 493 -40.40 2.03 6.20
CA GLY A 493 -41.63 1.44 6.77
C GLY A 493 -41.91 1.83 8.22
N ALA A 494 -40.97 2.58 8.86
CA ALA A 494 -41.15 3.05 10.22
C ALA A 494 -41.96 4.35 10.26
N GLU A 495 -42.92 4.41 11.16
CA GLU A 495 -43.62 5.67 11.48
C GLU A 495 -42.67 6.61 12.20
N GLY A 496 -42.36 7.75 11.57
CA GLY A 496 -41.63 8.84 12.19
C GLY A 496 -40.16 8.95 11.86
N LYS A 497 -39.52 9.83 12.58
CA LYS A 497 -38.12 10.23 12.38
C LYS A 497 -37.27 9.72 13.53
N TRP A 498 -36.17 9.06 13.17
CA TRP A 498 -35.14 8.62 14.10
C TRP A 498 -34.13 9.72 14.35
N LEU A 499 -33.83 9.95 15.61
CA LEU A 499 -32.87 10.94 16.02
C LEU A 499 -31.96 10.31 17.08
N SER A 500 -30.64 10.37 16.88
CA SER A 500 -29.68 10.04 17.90
C SER A 500 -28.56 11.07 17.91
N SER A 501 -27.97 11.31 19.07
CA SER A 501 -26.82 12.16 19.20
C SER A 501 -25.94 11.69 20.34
N TYR A 502 -24.66 11.98 20.23
CA TYR A 502 -23.73 11.84 21.36
C TYR A 502 -22.76 13.01 21.43
N TRP A 503 -22.29 13.26 22.64
CA TRP A 503 -21.14 14.05 22.98
C TRP A 503 -20.07 13.11 23.52
N LEU A 504 -18.85 13.23 23.02
CA LEU A 504 -17.69 12.54 23.51
C LEU A 504 -16.64 13.60 23.91
N HIS A 505 -16.25 13.57 25.16
CA HIS A 505 -15.19 14.42 25.71
C HIS A 505 -14.02 13.52 26.07
N THR A 506 -12.84 13.79 25.53
CA THR A 506 -11.62 13.03 25.79
C THR A 506 -10.56 13.95 26.36
N LEU A 507 -10.04 13.62 27.52
CA LEU A 507 -8.80 14.17 28.04
C LEU A 507 -7.70 13.17 27.72
N GLU A 508 -6.69 13.59 26.94
CA GLU A 508 -5.65 12.73 26.40
C GLU A 508 -4.27 13.22 26.83
N PRO A 509 -3.81 12.87 28.05
CA PRO A 509 -2.41 13.04 28.42
C PRO A 509 -1.55 11.98 27.69
N GLN A 510 -0.46 12.42 27.09
CA GLN A 510 0.53 11.60 26.42
C GLN A 510 1.92 12.01 26.88
N TYR A 511 2.68 11.06 27.40
CA TYR A 511 4.08 11.27 27.77
C TYR A 511 4.98 10.53 26.79
N GLU A 512 5.89 11.25 26.15
CA GLU A 512 6.88 10.72 25.23
C GLU A 512 8.28 10.89 25.81
N LEU A 513 8.97 9.78 25.97
CA LEU A 513 10.38 9.73 26.36
C LEU A 513 11.24 9.40 25.15
N THR A 514 12.12 10.32 24.77
CA THR A 514 13.10 10.09 23.71
C THR A 514 14.30 9.35 24.29
N LEU A 515 14.57 8.16 23.75
CA LEU A 515 15.70 7.31 24.10
C LEU A 515 16.80 7.45 23.04
N PRO A 516 18.08 7.15 23.35
CA PRO A 516 19.11 7.02 22.31
C PRO A 516 18.73 5.92 21.29
N GLY A 517 18.22 6.34 20.15
CA GLY A 517 17.76 5.44 19.06
C GLY A 517 16.27 5.16 19.03
N GLY A 518 15.44 5.70 19.92
CA GLY A 518 14.00 5.40 19.88
C GLY A 518 13.13 6.31 20.72
N THR A 519 11.85 5.91 20.83
CA THR A 519 10.85 6.61 21.63
C THR A 519 10.01 5.60 22.40
N LEU A 520 9.63 6.00 23.60
CA LEU A 520 8.62 5.34 24.42
C LEU A 520 7.48 6.32 24.60
N THR A 521 6.28 5.96 24.20
CA THR A 521 5.09 6.82 24.27
C THR A 521 4.02 6.15 25.13
N LEU A 522 3.61 6.81 26.20
CA LEU A 522 2.51 6.38 27.05
C LEU A 522 1.32 7.33 26.84
N THR A 523 0.21 6.82 26.35
CA THR A 523 -1.02 7.59 26.10
C THR A 523 -2.12 7.09 27.04
N LEU A 524 -2.79 8.02 27.74
CA LEU A 524 -3.75 7.71 28.82
C LEU A 524 -5.09 8.43 28.60
N PRO A 525 -5.84 8.13 27.51
CA PRO A 525 -7.11 8.80 27.21
C PRO A 525 -8.18 8.46 28.26
N LEU A 526 -8.80 9.49 28.80
CA LEU A 526 -9.98 9.42 29.65
C LEU A 526 -11.15 10.01 28.88
N GLU A 527 -12.13 9.19 28.58
CA GLU A 527 -13.26 9.53 27.71
C GLU A 527 -14.57 9.55 28.51
N TYR A 528 -15.38 10.57 28.30
CA TYR A 528 -16.75 10.65 28.79
C TYR A 528 -17.69 10.77 27.62
N ILE A 529 -18.58 9.78 27.45
CA ILE A 529 -19.61 9.78 26.43
C ILE A 529 -21.01 9.99 27.04
N SER A 530 -21.77 10.86 26.41
CA SER A 530 -23.18 11.08 26.71
C SER A 530 -23.99 10.88 25.43
N TYR A 531 -24.72 9.79 25.35
CA TYR A 531 -25.58 9.39 24.23
C TYR A 531 -27.05 9.61 24.54
N SER A 532 -27.83 10.02 23.54
CA SER A 532 -29.28 10.21 23.63
C SER A 532 -29.98 9.77 22.36
N SER A 533 -31.06 8.99 22.53
CA SER A 533 -32.05 8.68 21.51
C SER A 533 -33.45 9.07 22.02
N PRO A 534 -33.96 10.26 21.65
CA PRO A 534 -35.17 10.84 22.26
C PRO A 534 -36.44 10.03 22.02
N ARG A 535 -36.55 9.31 20.87
CA ARG A 535 -37.79 8.59 20.51
C ARG A 535 -38.21 7.56 21.55
N ARG A 536 -37.24 6.86 22.16
CA ARG A 536 -37.51 5.86 23.22
C ARG A 536 -37.02 6.31 24.61
N GLY A 537 -36.62 7.58 24.75
CA GLY A 537 -36.14 8.10 26.02
C GLY A 537 -34.77 7.54 26.45
N VAL A 538 -34.06 6.86 25.55
CA VAL A 538 -32.78 6.22 25.89
C VAL A 538 -31.71 7.30 26.11
N LYS A 539 -31.08 7.26 27.28
CA LYS A 539 -29.92 8.08 27.62
C LYS A 539 -28.85 7.20 28.24
N THR A 540 -27.63 7.28 27.72
CA THR A 540 -26.49 6.50 28.24
C THR A 540 -25.34 7.44 28.52
N ARG A 541 -24.72 7.31 29.69
CA ARG A 541 -23.52 8.04 30.08
C ARG A 541 -22.49 7.05 30.56
N LYS A 542 -21.25 7.16 30.09
CA LYS A 542 -20.17 6.23 30.43
C LYS A 542 -18.82 6.91 30.42
N VAL A 543 -17.99 6.53 31.40
CA VAL A 543 -16.57 6.89 31.43
C VAL A 543 -15.75 5.70 30.94
N MET A 544 -14.79 5.95 30.09
CA MET A 544 -13.91 4.95 29.49
C MET A 544 -12.46 5.39 29.66
N PHE A 545 -11.57 4.43 29.90
CA PHE A 545 -10.14 4.68 30.03
C PHE A 545 -9.39 3.69 29.14
N SER A 546 -8.57 4.20 28.20
CA SER A 546 -7.97 3.45 27.10
C SER A 546 -6.44 3.59 27.08
N PRO A 547 -5.70 3.12 28.10
CA PRO A 547 -4.25 3.27 28.16
C PRO A 547 -3.54 2.51 27.06
N MET A 548 -2.50 3.13 26.48
CA MET A 548 -1.66 2.56 25.42
C MET A 548 -0.20 2.90 25.67
N LEU A 549 0.67 1.91 25.47
CA LEU A 549 2.12 2.02 25.48
C LEU A 549 2.66 1.63 24.12
N ASP A 550 3.39 2.53 23.49
CA ASP A 550 4.06 2.33 22.23
C ASP A 550 5.57 2.52 22.42
N ILE A 551 6.34 1.60 21.89
CA ILE A 551 7.81 1.66 21.88
C ILE A 551 8.27 1.48 20.42
N ASP A 552 9.00 2.47 19.92
CA ASP A 552 9.72 2.41 18.65
C ASP A 552 11.22 2.54 18.95
N TYR A 553 12.01 1.53 18.62
CA TYR A 553 13.43 1.52 18.95
C TYR A 553 14.28 0.96 17.79
N ARG A 554 15.34 1.70 17.47
CA ARG A 554 16.32 1.29 16.45
C ARG A 554 17.45 0.51 17.12
N LEU A 555 17.61 -0.74 16.71
CA LEU A 555 18.70 -1.63 17.10
C LEU A 555 19.87 -1.47 16.12
N GLY A 556 20.77 -0.55 16.37
CA GLY A 556 21.86 -0.19 15.46
C GLY A 556 21.36 0.53 14.21
N THR A 557 22.00 0.29 13.06
CA THR A 557 21.69 0.97 11.80
C THR A 557 20.73 0.19 10.90
N MET A 558 20.49 -1.07 11.19
CA MET A 558 19.77 -1.99 10.28
C MET A 558 18.42 -2.46 10.81
N ALA A 559 18.21 -2.51 12.11
CA ALA A 559 17.00 -3.09 12.69
C ALA A 559 16.18 -2.07 13.45
N THR A 560 14.85 -2.24 13.42
CA THR A 560 13.89 -1.53 14.25
C THR A 560 12.94 -2.50 14.92
N ILE A 561 12.61 -2.24 16.18
CA ILE A 561 11.58 -2.94 16.92
C ILE A 561 10.47 -1.99 17.29
N ASP A 562 9.24 -2.39 17.03
CA ASP A 562 8.03 -1.68 17.43
C ASP A 562 7.21 -2.57 18.33
N LEU A 563 6.84 -2.07 19.50
CA LEU A 563 5.96 -2.77 20.44
C LEU A 563 4.78 -1.86 20.75
N ASN A 564 3.58 -2.42 20.74
CA ASN A 564 2.39 -1.75 21.17
C ASN A 564 1.59 -2.65 22.13
N ILE A 565 1.22 -2.10 23.27
CA ILE A 565 0.42 -2.80 24.29
C ILE A 565 -0.62 -1.81 24.80
N GLY A 566 -1.87 -2.25 24.84
CA GLY A 566 -2.90 -1.35 25.32
C GLY A 566 -4.27 -1.99 25.54
N VAL A 567 -5.14 -1.17 26.06
CA VAL A 567 -6.57 -1.45 26.19
C VAL A 567 -7.31 -0.31 25.55
N ASN A 568 -8.11 -0.62 24.54
CA ASN A 568 -9.00 0.33 23.90
C ASN A 568 -10.44 0.05 24.33
N ARG A 569 -11.17 1.07 24.73
CA ARG A 569 -12.59 0.99 25.03
C ARG A 569 -13.34 1.81 24.02
N ASN A 570 -14.27 1.18 23.31
CA ASN A 570 -15.02 1.80 22.24
C ASN A 570 -16.51 1.83 22.54
N ALA A 571 -17.13 2.95 22.18
CA ALA A 571 -18.57 3.02 21.99
C ALA A 571 -18.85 2.77 20.50
N ASP A 572 -19.89 2.03 20.18
CA ASP A 572 -20.30 1.81 18.79
C ASP A 572 -20.98 3.07 18.22
N THR A 573 -20.14 4.00 17.78
CA THR A 573 -20.56 5.26 17.15
C THR A 573 -20.80 5.14 15.65
N ARG A 574 -20.42 4.01 15.04
CA ARG A 574 -20.48 3.79 13.59
C ARG A 574 -21.85 3.38 13.12
N THR A 575 -22.55 2.55 13.90
CA THR A 575 -23.93 2.17 13.60
C THR A 575 -24.84 3.34 13.91
N THR A 576 -25.67 3.71 12.93
CA THR A 576 -26.81 4.61 13.19
C THR A 576 -27.89 3.78 13.85
N PRO A 577 -28.23 4.04 15.12
CA PRO A 577 -29.30 3.31 15.77
C PRO A 577 -30.62 3.51 15.01
N PHE A 578 -31.24 2.41 14.65
CA PHE A 578 -32.55 2.36 14.00
C PHE A 578 -33.36 1.30 14.73
N GLY A 579 -34.23 1.69 15.61
CA GLY A 579 -34.87 0.81 16.61
C GLY A 579 -35.97 -0.12 16.08
N ASP A 580 -36.30 -0.05 14.79
CA ASP A 580 -37.30 -0.90 14.17
C ASP A 580 -36.68 -1.93 13.22
N ALA A 581 -37.49 -2.89 12.80
CA ALA A 581 -37.10 -3.83 11.75
C ALA A 581 -36.92 -3.09 10.41
N MET A 582 -35.86 -3.39 9.71
CA MET A 582 -35.57 -2.81 8.41
C MET A 582 -35.13 -3.89 7.41
N ALA A 583 -35.77 -3.96 6.26
CA ALA A 583 -35.30 -4.75 5.15
C ALA A 583 -34.07 -4.09 4.55
N ASN A 584 -32.93 -4.80 4.57
CA ASN A 584 -31.69 -4.33 3.99
C ASN A 584 -31.56 -4.71 2.50
N ASN A 585 -32.14 -5.84 2.13
CA ASN A 585 -32.29 -6.34 0.77
C ASN A 585 -33.53 -7.27 0.71
N TYR A 586 -33.76 -7.94 -0.42
CA TYR A 586 -34.95 -8.76 -0.66
C TYR A 586 -35.18 -9.90 0.37
N ARG A 587 -34.10 -10.35 1.05
CA ARG A 587 -34.15 -11.49 1.98
C ARG A 587 -33.57 -11.22 3.38
N THR A 588 -32.97 -10.08 3.61
CA THR A 588 -32.32 -9.78 4.89
C THR A 588 -33.03 -8.64 5.60
N VAL A 589 -33.49 -8.93 6.82
CA VAL A 589 -34.11 -7.97 7.73
C VAL A 589 -33.19 -7.81 8.94
N THR A 590 -32.83 -6.59 9.28
CA THR A 590 -32.08 -6.27 10.51
C THR A 590 -33.05 -5.64 11.52
N LEU A 591 -33.10 -6.19 12.72
CA LEU A 591 -33.72 -5.53 13.85
C LEU A 591 -32.74 -4.54 14.44
N GLY A 592 -33.16 -3.29 14.52
CA GLY A 592 -32.34 -2.23 15.05
C GLY A 592 -32.33 -2.17 16.58
N THR A 593 -31.54 -1.26 17.11
CA THR A 593 -31.52 -0.96 18.53
C THR A 593 -31.29 0.54 18.73
N ASP A 594 -32.00 1.11 19.70
CA ASP A 594 -31.82 2.51 20.10
C ASP A 594 -30.65 2.69 21.09
N SER A 595 -30.12 1.59 21.62
CA SER A 595 -29.08 1.61 22.64
C SER A 595 -27.69 1.52 22.03
N MET A 596 -26.75 2.24 22.58
CA MET A 596 -25.36 2.20 22.20
C MET A 596 -24.64 1.01 22.83
N SER A 597 -23.87 0.28 22.05
CA SER A 597 -23.04 -0.84 22.50
C SER A 597 -21.65 -0.37 22.88
N PHE A 598 -21.02 -1.06 23.81
CA PHE A 598 -19.67 -0.80 24.26
C PHE A 598 -18.81 -2.04 24.16
N SER A 599 -17.55 -1.84 23.80
CA SER A 599 -16.56 -2.90 23.80
C SER A 599 -15.26 -2.48 24.48
N ARG A 600 -14.53 -3.48 24.97
CA ARG A 600 -13.18 -3.34 25.51
C ARG A 600 -12.26 -4.29 24.75
N THR A 601 -11.23 -3.77 24.13
CA THR A 601 -10.22 -4.54 23.40
C THR A 601 -8.87 -4.40 24.08
N ALA A 602 -8.35 -5.50 24.62
CA ALA A 602 -6.95 -5.60 25.01
C ALA A 602 -6.14 -6.06 23.81
N MET A 603 -5.00 -5.42 23.57
CA MET A 603 -4.14 -5.71 22.43
C MET A 603 -2.67 -5.68 22.79
N ALA A 604 -1.90 -6.51 22.12
CA ALA A 604 -0.44 -6.49 22.13
C ALA A 604 0.08 -6.81 20.73
N GLY A 605 1.04 -6.06 20.27
CA GLY A 605 1.68 -6.24 18.98
C GLY A 605 3.18 -6.03 19.06
N ALA A 606 3.92 -6.80 18.30
CA ALA A 606 5.36 -6.66 18.14
C ALA A 606 5.73 -6.75 16.67
N ARG A 607 6.58 -5.83 16.21
CA ARG A 607 7.16 -5.86 14.87
C ARG A 607 8.67 -5.75 15.00
N LEU A 608 9.37 -6.60 14.27
CA LEU A 608 10.80 -6.51 14.07
C LEU A 608 11.06 -6.34 12.58
N SER A 609 11.75 -5.27 12.22
CA SER A 609 12.09 -4.96 10.83
C SER A 609 13.61 -4.86 10.70
N TRP A 610 14.13 -5.35 9.59
CA TRP A 610 15.56 -5.32 9.29
C TRP A 610 15.82 -4.97 7.84
N LEU A 611 16.76 -4.05 7.60
CA LEU A 611 17.17 -3.61 6.28
C LEU A 611 18.69 -3.47 6.23
N ASN A 612 19.33 -4.27 5.37
CA ASN A 612 20.74 -4.12 5.02
C ASN A 612 20.85 -3.59 3.58
N THR A 613 21.23 -2.33 3.44
CA THR A 613 21.34 -1.66 2.14
C THR A 613 22.52 -2.18 1.30
N ALA A 614 23.60 -2.62 1.93
CA ALA A 614 24.77 -3.17 1.24
C ALA A 614 24.46 -4.53 0.59
N THR A 615 23.77 -5.39 1.33
CA THR A 615 23.35 -6.70 0.80
C THR A 615 22.00 -6.66 0.09
N MET A 616 21.28 -5.52 0.10
CA MET A 616 19.94 -5.35 -0.45
C MET A 616 18.95 -6.42 0.05
N LEU A 617 19.02 -6.76 1.33
CA LEU A 617 18.11 -7.67 2.01
C LEU A 617 17.27 -6.89 3.00
N SER A 618 15.96 -7.02 2.90
CA SER A 618 15.01 -6.52 3.91
C SER A 618 14.07 -7.61 4.34
N TRP A 619 13.69 -7.61 5.61
CA TRP A 619 12.62 -8.44 6.13
C TRP A 619 11.92 -7.74 7.29
N ASN A 620 10.67 -8.07 7.51
CA ASN A 620 9.93 -7.67 8.69
C ASN A 620 9.05 -8.84 9.16
N VAL A 621 8.90 -8.94 10.47
CA VAL A 621 8.03 -9.91 11.14
C VAL A 621 7.13 -9.16 12.09
N TYR A 622 5.85 -9.46 12.04
CA TYR A 622 4.83 -8.92 12.93
C TYR A 622 4.09 -10.05 13.63
N VAL A 623 3.84 -9.88 14.92
CA VAL A 623 2.95 -10.75 15.72
C VAL A 623 2.00 -9.86 16.50
N GLY A 624 0.72 -10.16 16.44
CA GLY A 624 -0.33 -9.42 17.15
C GLY A 624 -1.32 -10.33 17.84
N TRP A 625 -1.73 -9.91 19.02
CA TRP A 625 -2.80 -10.51 19.79
C TRP A 625 -3.85 -9.47 20.14
N GLN A 626 -5.10 -9.85 20.05
CA GLN A 626 -6.22 -8.99 20.40
C GLN A 626 -7.31 -9.81 21.08
N GLN A 627 -7.87 -9.27 22.17
CA GLN A 627 -9.05 -9.82 22.83
C GLN A 627 -10.07 -8.73 23.04
N GLU A 628 -11.21 -8.85 22.36
CA GLU A 628 -12.36 -7.97 22.51
C GLU A 628 -13.41 -8.59 23.43
N LYS A 629 -13.94 -7.80 24.33
CA LYS A 629 -15.18 -8.06 25.07
C LYS A 629 -16.21 -7.00 24.67
N ALA A 630 -17.37 -7.41 24.19
CA ALA A 630 -18.47 -6.52 23.83
C ALA A 630 -19.73 -6.92 24.61
N ASP A 631 -20.57 -5.94 24.87
CA ASP A 631 -21.83 -6.13 25.59
C ASP A 631 -22.98 -6.57 24.66
N ARG A 632 -22.74 -6.62 23.34
CA ARG A 632 -23.68 -7.00 22.32
C ARG A 632 -23.02 -7.87 21.26
N HIS A 633 -23.77 -8.84 20.72
CA HIS A 633 -23.47 -9.54 19.48
C HIS A 633 -24.72 -9.64 18.62
N TYR A 634 -24.60 -10.20 17.43
CA TYR A 634 -25.74 -10.43 16.55
C TYR A 634 -26.02 -11.91 16.40
N SER A 635 -27.34 -12.26 16.49
CA SER A 635 -27.88 -13.58 16.20
C SER A 635 -28.50 -13.59 14.80
N TYR A 636 -28.27 -14.64 14.09
CA TYR A 636 -28.83 -14.86 12.75
C TYR A 636 -29.94 -15.90 12.83
N LEU A 637 -31.15 -15.51 12.48
CA LEU A 637 -32.28 -16.45 12.32
C LEU A 637 -32.47 -16.70 10.82
N TYR A 638 -32.31 -17.93 10.43
CA TYR A 638 -32.60 -18.40 9.07
C TYR A 638 -34.01 -19.06 9.09
N ALA A 639 -34.99 -18.37 8.55
CA ALA A 639 -36.38 -18.81 8.47
C ALA A 639 -36.73 -19.00 6.99
N GLY A 640 -36.62 -20.24 6.49
CA GLY A 640 -36.68 -20.51 5.05
C GLY A 640 -35.57 -19.73 4.34
N ASP A 641 -35.93 -18.96 3.31
CA ASP A 641 -34.98 -18.16 2.52
C ASP A 641 -34.70 -16.77 3.14
N MET A 642 -35.40 -16.42 4.22
CA MET A 642 -35.21 -15.15 4.90
C MET A 642 -34.13 -15.23 5.98
N THR A 643 -33.36 -14.16 6.12
CA THR A 643 -32.37 -13.98 7.19
C THR A 643 -32.78 -12.80 8.06
N VAL A 644 -32.98 -13.05 9.34
CA VAL A 644 -33.25 -11.99 10.32
C VAL A 644 -32.05 -11.81 11.22
N ILE A 645 -31.52 -10.60 11.30
CA ILE A 645 -30.38 -10.24 12.13
C ILE A 645 -30.87 -9.55 13.39
N LEU A 646 -30.61 -10.16 14.54
CA LEU A 646 -31.09 -9.71 15.84
C LEU A 646 -29.91 -9.23 16.71
N PRO A 647 -30.00 -8.06 17.33
CA PRO A 647 -29.04 -7.66 18.36
C PRO A 647 -29.31 -8.42 19.67
N VAL A 648 -28.36 -9.12 20.20
CA VAL A 648 -28.42 -9.82 21.47
C VAL A 648 -27.53 -9.13 22.48
N TRP A 649 -28.15 -8.61 23.56
CA TRP A 649 -27.44 -7.94 24.64
C TRP A 649 -26.90 -8.97 25.62
N ARG A 650 -25.68 -9.40 25.38
CA ARG A 650 -24.96 -10.36 26.18
C ARG A 650 -23.46 -10.18 26.00
N ASP A 651 -22.73 -10.29 27.11
CA ASP A 651 -21.28 -10.27 27.09
C ASP A 651 -20.72 -11.36 26.17
N ASN A 652 -19.95 -10.96 25.21
CA ASN A 652 -19.27 -11.86 24.31
C ASN A 652 -17.78 -11.57 24.24
N ARG A 653 -17.00 -12.60 23.90
CA ARG A 653 -15.55 -12.50 23.78
C ARG A 653 -15.09 -12.96 22.43
N ARG A 654 -14.30 -12.13 21.78
CA ARG A 654 -13.59 -12.47 20.56
C ARG A 654 -12.09 -12.44 20.83
N THR A 655 -11.36 -13.46 20.38
CA THR A 655 -9.88 -13.52 20.50
C THR A 655 -9.30 -13.72 19.12
N SER A 656 -8.30 -12.94 18.74
CA SER A 656 -7.57 -13.09 17.49
C SER A 656 -6.06 -13.05 17.71
N TRP A 657 -5.36 -13.87 16.93
CA TRP A 657 -3.92 -13.83 16.76
C TRP A 657 -3.62 -13.60 15.30
N SER A 658 -2.61 -12.82 15.02
CA SER A 658 -2.10 -12.60 13.67
C SER A 658 -0.58 -12.60 13.68
N ALA A 659 0.01 -13.24 12.68
CA ALA A 659 1.44 -13.18 12.43
C ALA A 659 1.65 -12.96 10.92
N ALA A 660 2.64 -12.14 10.57
CA ALA A 660 3.02 -11.92 9.18
C ALA A 660 4.54 -11.74 9.09
N ALA A 661 5.12 -12.26 8.04
CA ALA A 661 6.53 -12.05 7.73
C ALA A 661 6.69 -11.76 6.25
N ASN A 662 7.50 -10.75 5.92
CA ASN A 662 7.86 -10.36 4.57
C ASN A 662 9.38 -10.41 4.42
N VAL A 663 9.85 -10.87 3.28
CA VAL A 663 11.27 -10.85 2.95
C VAL A 663 11.46 -10.43 1.50
N LYS A 664 12.46 -9.60 1.26
CA LYS A 664 12.86 -9.19 -0.08
C LYS A 664 14.39 -9.17 -0.17
N LYS A 665 14.93 -9.84 -1.19
CA LYS A 665 16.35 -9.89 -1.49
C LYS A 665 16.59 -9.55 -2.95
N VAL A 666 17.47 -8.59 -3.19
CA VAL A 666 17.94 -8.23 -4.54
C VAL A 666 19.37 -8.73 -4.70
N PHE A 667 19.61 -9.55 -5.71
CA PHE A 667 20.92 -10.03 -6.13
C PHE A 667 21.37 -9.22 -7.33
N ARG A 668 22.28 -8.28 -7.10
CA ARG A 668 22.74 -7.32 -8.11
C ARG A 668 23.43 -7.99 -9.30
N SER A 669 24.35 -8.92 -9.04
CA SER A 669 25.15 -9.59 -10.07
C SER A 669 24.33 -10.44 -11.03
N THR A 670 23.25 -11.03 -10.54
CA THR A 670 22.30 -11.86 -11.30
C THR A 670 21.07 -11.12 -11.74
N ARG A 671 20.87 -9.86 -11.29
CA ARG A 671 19.64 -9.06 -11.47
C ARG A 671 18.38 -9.86 -11.08
N LEU A 672 18.47 -10.62 -10.00
CA LEU A 672 17.39 -11.44 -9.47
C LEU A 672 16.83 -10.78 -8.21
N THR A 673 15.53 -10.54 -8.18
CA THR A 673 14.81 -10.11 -6.98
C THR A 673 13.92 -11.24 -6.50
N LEU A 674 14.13 -11.68 -5.26
CA LEU A 674 13.26 -12.64 -4.57
C LEU A 674 12.41 -11.91 -3.54
N ARG A 675 11.14 -12.28 -3.47
CA ARG A 675 10.19 -11.77 -2.48
C ARG A 675 9.38 -12.92 -1.89
N GLY A 676 9.12 -12.84 -0.61
CA GLY A 676 8.30 -13.82 0.09
C GLY A 676 7.45 -13.15 1.15
N THR A 677 6.22 -13.60 1.29
CA THR A 677 5.31 -13.16 2.34
C THR A 677 4.64 -14.40 2.91
N CYS A 678 4.60 -14.52 4.22
CA CYS A 678 3.76 -15.51 4.89
C CYS A 678 2.90 -14.81 5.94
N SER A 679 1.69 -15.30 6.11
CA SER A 679 0.80 -14.82 7.16
C SER A 679 0.00 -15.96 7.77
N TYR A 680 -0.31 -15.79 9.06
CA TYR A 680 -1.17 -16.71 9.81
C TYR A 680 -2.16 -15.88 10.63
N SER A 681 -3.40 -16.34 10.69
CA SER A 681 -4.41 -15.77 11.57
C SER A 681 -5.20 -16.88 12.27
N TYR A 682 -5.51 -16.64 13.53
CA TYR A 682 -6.42 -17.45 14.33
C TYR A 682 -7.51 -16.57 14.90
N ASN A 683 -8.75 -16.99 14.79
CA ASN A 683 -9.89 -16.28 15.33
C ASN A 683 -10.80 -17.22 16.11
N LYS A 684 -11.22 -16.76 17.28
CA LYS A 684 -12.25 -17.37 18.11
C LYS A 684 -13.31 -16.33 18.43
N ALA A 685 -14.55 -16.53 17.98
CA ALA A 685 -15.64 -15.59 18.19
C ALA A 685 -16.91 -16.33 18.57
N LEU A 686 -17.73 -15.73 19.44
CA LEU A 686 -19.08 -16.22 19.72
C LEU A 686 -19.94 -16.00 18.47
N ALA A 687 -20.71 -16.99 18.09
CA ALA A 687 -21.75 -16.93 17.06
C ALA A 687 -23.06 -17.41 17.62
N SER A 688 -24.15 -16.88 17.10
CA SER A 688 -25.50 -17.27 17.42
C SER A 688 -26.31 -17.45 16.13
N GLN A 689 -26.86 -18.66 15.92
CA GLN A 689 -27.65 -19.01 14.74
C GLN A 689 -28.85 -19.86 15.18
N ASN A 690 -30.07 -19.46 14.79
CA ASN A 690 -31.33 -20.13 15.14
C ASN A 690 -31.43 -20.53 16.62
N GLY A 691 -31.05 -19.61 17.52
CA GLY A 691 -31.10 -19.85 18.97
C GLY A 691 -29.93 -20.67 19.54
N THR A 692 -29.15 -21.31 18.68
CA THR A 692 -27.93 -22.04 19.10
C THR A 692 -26.76 -21.08 19.22
N GLU A 693 -26.06 -21.12 20.34
CA GLU A 693 -24.86 -20.31 20.59
C GLU A 693 -23.62 -21.15 20.77
N GLY A 694 -22.50 -20.71 20.24
CA GLY A 694 -21.22 -21.37 20.39
C GLY A 694 -20.04 -20.60 19.83
N TYR A 695 -18.84 -21.06 20.18
CA TYR A 695 -17.61 -20.44 19.68
C TYR A 695 -17.16 -21.03 18.34
N LEU A 696 -17.13 -20.19 17.33
CA LEU A 696 -16.46 -20.48 16.07
C LEU A 696 -14.96 -20.33 16.25
N ARG A 697 -14.19 -21.30 15.73
CA ARG A 697 -12.72 -21.27 15.71
C ARG A 697 -12.25 -21.53 14.29
N TYR A 698 -11.57 -20.58 13.71
CA TYR A 698 -11.02 -20.70 12.37
C TYR A 698 -9.60 -20.12 12.31
N SER A 699 -8.81 -20.72 11.46
CA SER A 699 -7.44 -20.28 11.15
C SER A 699 -7.28 -20.16 9.65
N ALA A 700 -6.43 -19.24 9.25
CA ALA A 700 -5.99 -19.13 7.87
C ALA A 700 -4.48 -18.93 7.82
N ALA A 701 -3.84 -19.59 6.87
CA ALA A 701 -2.45 -19.34 6.54
C ALA A 701 -2.33 -19.02 5.06
N SER A 702 -1.46 -18.08 4.72
CA SER A 702 -1.11 -17.81 3.35
C SER A 702 0.41 -17.70 3.18
N VAL A 703 0.90 -18.18 2.05
CA VAL A 703 2.29 -18.04 1.63
C VAL A 703 2.28 -17.51 0.22
N GLN A 704 3.07 -16.46 -0.03
CA GLN A 704 3.31 -15.91 -1.36
C GLN A 704 4.81 -15.87 -1.60
N ALA A 705 5.23 -16.25 -2.79
CA ALA A 705 6.60 -16.20 -3.26
C ALA A 705 6.66 -15.59 -4.65
N GLY A 706 7.66 -14.76 -4.90
CA GLY A 706 7.87 -14.16 -6.21
C GLY A 706 9.35 -14.05 -6.55
N ALA A 707 9.64 -14.16 -7.82
CA ALA A 707 10.97 -14.00 -8.38
C ALA A 707 10.90 -13.15 -9.65
N SER A 708 11.70 -12.10 -9.73
CA SER A 708 11.83 -11.25 -10.92
C SER A 708 13.27 -11.30 -11.37
N TRP A 709 13.51 -11.62 -12.64
CA TRP A 709 14.84 -11.79 -13.21
C TRP A 709 14.95 -11.16 -14.61
N ASP A 710 16.01 -10.38 -14.84
CA ASP A 710 16.24 -9.65 -16.11
C ASP A 710 17.74 -9.47 -16.44
N LYS A 711 18.58 -10.45 -16.09
CA LYS A 711 20.03 -10.35 -16.33
C LYS A 711 20.38 -10.25 -17.82
N LEU A 712 19.65 -10.93 -18.67
CA LEU A 712 19.87 -10.91 -20.10
C LEU A 712 19.03 -9.81 -20.75
N SER A 713 19.65 -9.02 -21.64
CA SER A 713 18.97 -7.90 -22.30
C SER A 713 17.80 -8.33 -23.24
N TRP A 714 17.76 -9.59 -23.62
CA TRP A 714 16.77 -10.13 -24.56
C TRP A 714 15.63 -10.92 -23.91
N ILE A 715 15.71 -11.23 -22.60
CA ILE A 715 14.67 -11.96 -21.88
C ILE A 715 14.57 -11.51 -20.41
N ALA A 716 13.36 -11.33 -19.94
CA ALA A 716 13.04 -11.15 -18.53
C ALA A 716 11.93 -12.12 -18.10
N ALA A 717 11.93 -12.50 -16.83
CA ALA A 717 10.96 -13.42 -16.27
C ALA A 717 10.45 -12.92 -14.91
N ASP A 718 9.14 -13.02 -14.70
CA ASP A 718 8.47 -12.77 -13.43
C ASP A 718 7.65 -13.99 -13.02
N LEU A 719 7.94 -14.57 -11.87
CA LEU A 719 7.20 -15.69 -11.28
C LEU A 719 6.51 -15.19 -10.00
N ALA A 720 5.24 -15.52 -9.84
CA ALA A 720 4.52 -15.28 -8.61
C ALA A 720 3.65 -16.49 -8.27
N CYS A 721 3.81 -17.05 -7.08
CA CYS A 721 3.02 -18.15 -6.56
C CYS A 721 2.41 -17.77 -5.22
N ALA A 722 1.19 -18.22 -4.95
CA ALA A 722 0.50 -18.03 -3.68
C ALA A 722 -0.24 -19.31 -3.30
N GLY A 723 -0.22 -19.64 -2.01
CA GLY A 723 -1.00 -20.72 -1.43
C GLY A 723 -1.77 -20.23 -0.22
N ASN A 724 -3.03 -20.59 -0.11
CA ASN A 724 -3.89 -20.25 1.02
C ASN A 724 -4.54 -21.52 1.57
N ILE A 725 -4.51 -21.68 2.88
CA ILE A 725 -5.18 -22.77 3.58
C ILE A 725 -6.07 -22.12 4.66
N THR A 726 -7.34 -22.46 4.65
CA THR A 726 -8.29 -22.07 5.70
C THR A 726 -8.80 -23.33 6.38
N TRP A 727 -8.73 -23.35 7.70
CA TRP A 727 -9.28 -24.44 8.47
C TRP A 727 -10.24 -23.95 9.53
N LYS A 728 -11.39 -24.62 9.59
CA LYS A 728 -12.40 -24.47 10.59
C LYS A 728 -12.42 -25.69 11.48
N ARG A 729 -12.36 -25.50 12.78
CA ARG A 729 -12.49 -26.58 13.74
C ARG A 729 -13.97 -26.92 13.95
N ARG A 730 -14.25 -28.17 14.28
CA ARG A 730 -15.57 -28.65 14.74
C ARG A 730 -16.10 -27.73 15.82
N ASP A 731 -17.38 -27.36 15.70
CA ASP A 731 -18.13 -26.56 16.66
C ASP A 731 -19.60 -27.01 16.72
N VAL A 732 -20.43 -26.28 17.48
CA VAL A 732 -21.86 -26.59 17.65
C VAL A 732 -22.69 -26.45 16.36
N PHE A 733 -22.18 -25.71 15.36
CA PHE A 733 -22.87 -25.50 14.09
C PHE A 733 -22.40 -26.46 12.99
N SER A 734 -21.27 -27.14 13.20
CA SER A 734 -20.72 -28.06 12.20
C SER A 734 -19.99 -29.20 12.88
N PRO A 735 -20.42 -30.45 12.66
CA PRO A 735 -19.89 -31.64 13.33
C PRO A 735 -18.50 -32.06 12.83
N SER A 736 -17.97 -31.46 11.76
CA SER A 736 -16.70 -31.82 11.13
C SER A 736 -15.72 -30.65 11.12
N ASN A 737 -14.44 -31.01 11.09
CA ASN A 737 -13.37 -30.07 10.72
C ASN A 737 -13.42 -29.88 9.20
N ASN A 738 -13.37 -28.63 8.75
CA ASN A 738 -13.37 -28.30 7.34
C ASN A 738 -12.08 -27.59 6.96
N VAL A 739 -11.49 -28.00 5.86
CA VAL A 739 -10.27 -27.41 5.30
C VAL A 739 -10.54 -27.02 3.87
N LEU A 740 -10.12 -25.84 3.46
CA LEU A 740 -10.08 -25.43 2.07
C LEU A 740 -8.66 -24.97 1.71
N LYS A 741 -8.20 -25.46 0.57
CA LYS A 741 -6.87 -25.17 0.03
C LYS A 741 -7.02 -24.52 -1.32
N ASN A 742 -6.34 -23.39 -1.51
CA ASN A 742 -6.29 -22.70 -2.77
C ASN A 742 -4.83 -22.41 -3.12
N ALA A 743 -4.47 -22.55 -4.38
CA ALA A 743 -3.17 -22.18 -4.89
C ALA A 743 -3.29 -21.43 -6.19
N TYR A 744 -2.36 -20.52 -6.40
CA TYR A 744 -2.22 -19.72 -7.60
C TYR A 744 -0.75 -19.64 -7.97
N CYS A 745 -0.44 -19.75 -9.26
CA CYS A 745 0.89 -19.54 -9.76
C CYS A 745 0.82 -18.84 -11.12
N SER A 746 1.63 -17.82 -11.33
CA SER A 746 1.74 -17.13 -12.61
C SER A 746 3.20 -16.96 -13.03
N LEU A 747 3.45 -17.11 -14.32
CA LEU A 747 4.73 -16.88 -14.96
C LEU A 747 4.52 -15.90 -16.10
N ARG A 748 5.26 -14.80 -16.07
CA ARG A 748 5.38 -13.87 -17.17
C ARG A 748 6.76 -13.97 -17.77
N LEU A 749 6.82 -14.08 -19.08
CA LEU A 749 8.05 -14.03 -19.86
C LEU A 749 7.97 -12.84 -20.83
N ASP A 750 9.01 -12.03 -20.84
CA ASP A 750 9.18 -10.91 -21.74
C ASP A 750 10.41 -11.20 -22.61
N PHE A 751 10.22 -11.32 -23.91
CA PHE A 751 11.26 -11.53 -24.91
C PHE A 751 11.48 -10.25 -25.70
N MET A 752 12.70 -9.76 -25.71
CA MET A 752 13.13 -8.49 -26.32
C MET A 752 14.17 -8.75 -27.41
N PRO A 753 13.75 -9.17 -28.61
CA PRO A 753 14.68 -9.50 -29.72
C PRO A 753 15.43 -8.26 -30.23
N SER A 754 14.92 -7.08 -29.93
CA SER A 754 15.59 -5.80 -30.18
C SER A 754 15.14 -4.76 -29.16
N ALA A 755 15.86 -3.66 -29.02
CA ALA A 755 15.48 -2.53 -28.16
C ALA A 755 14.10 -1.90 -28.52
N LYS A 756 13.57 -2.19 -29.70
CA LYS A 756 12.29 -1.66 -30.20
C LYS A 756 11.12 -2.63 -30.08
N LEU A 757 11.39 -3.93 -29.99
CA LEU A 757 10.35 -4.95 -30.01
C LEU A 757 10.40 -5.78 -28.73
N ARG A 758 9.28 -5.84 -28.06
CA ARG A 758 9.03 -6.66 -26.88
C ARG A 758 7.83 -7.56 -27.14
N ILE A 759 8.00 -8.86 -26.94
CA ILE A 759 6.94 -9.86 -26.98
C ILE A 759 6.79 -10.42 -25.58
N TYR A 760 5.58 -10.53 -25.09
CA TYR A 760 5.34 -11.08 -23.76
C TYR A 760 4.27 -12.16 -23.75
N ALA A 761 4.39 -13.07 -22.81
CA ALA A 761 3.39 -14.08 -22.49
C ALA A 761 3.22 -14.19 -20.99
N ASP A 762 1.97 -14.20 -20.54
CA ASP A 762 1.57 -14.44 -19.16
C ASP A 762 0.80 -15.77 -19.10
N ALA A 763 1.25 -16.72 -18.29
CA ALA A 763 0.54 -17.95 -17.99
C ALA A 763 0.20 -17.98 -16.51
N ALA A 764 -1.04 -18.23 -16.15
CA ALA A 764 -1.50 -18.35 -14.77
C ALA A 764 -2.31 -19.62 -14.56
N GLY A 765 -2.01 -20.36 -13.51
CA GLY A 765 -2.76 -21.51 -13.04
C GLY A 765 -3.36 -21.24 -11.66
N THR A 766 -4.60 -21.61 -11.45
CA THR A 766 -5.28 -21.54 -10.17
C THR A 766 -5.95 -22.86 -9.86
N THR A 767 -5.82 -23.32 -8.63
CA THR A 767 -6.52 -24.52 -8.14
C THR A 767 -7.22 -24.19 -6.83
N CYS A 768 -8.49 -24.54 -6.75
CA CYS A 768 -9.34 -24.29 -5.60
C CYS A 768 -10.01 -25.59 -5.14
N GLU A 769 -9.92 -25.89 -3.87
CA GLU A 769 -10.69 -26.98 -3.27
C GLU A 769 -12.17 -26.57 -3.18
N ILE A 770 -13.04 -27.26 -3.93
CA ILE A 770 -14.49 -27.01 -3.94
C ILE A 770 -15.17 -27.68 -2.75
N THR A 771 -14.88 -28.97 -2.56
CA THR A 771 -15.23 -29.74 -1.37
C THR A 771 -14.03 -30.57 -0.98
N HIS A 772 -14.03 -31.14 0.21
CA HIS A 772 -12.91 -31.92 0.70
C HIS A 772 -12.40 -32.96 -0.34
N GLY A 773 -11.17 -32.80 -0.78
CA GLY A 773 -10.53 -33.65 -1.78
C GLY A 773 -10.96 -33.44 -3.24
N ARG A 774 -11.89 -32.52 -3.53
CA ARG A 774 -12.29 -32.17 -4.90
C ARG A 774 -11.80 -30.78 -5.27
N TYR A 775 -11.04 -30.70 -6.35
CA TYR A 775 -10.40 -29.46 -6.82
C TYR A 775 -10.96 -29.03 -8.16
N SER A 776 -11.09 -27.72 -8.36
CA SER A 776 -11.23 -27.08 -9.67
C SER A 776 -9.88 -26.46 -10.04
N THR A 777 -9.39 -26.74 -11.25
CA THR A 777 -8.14 -26.19 -11.76
C THR A 777 -8.40 -25.47 -13.07
N ASP A 778 -7.98 -24.22 -13.14
CA ASP A 778 -8.13 -23.36 -14.30
C ASP A 778 -6.78 -22.79 -14.72
N PHE A 779 -6.59 -22.69 -16.05
CA PHE A 779 -5.41 -22.09 -16.65
C PHE A 779 -5.83 -20.91 -17.53
N PHE A 780 -5.04 -19.85 -17.45
CA PHE A 780 -5.19 -18.63 -18.23
C PHE A 780 -3.89 -18.32 -18.94
N VAL A 781 -3.98 -17.90 -20.19
CA VAL A 781 -2.84 -17.47 -20.98
C VAL A 781 -3.19 -16.15 -21.64
N ASN A 782 -2.29 -15.18 -21.52
CA ASN A 782 -2.32 -13.92 -22.22
C ASN A 782 -1.01 -13.77 -22.99
N ALA A 783 -1.04 -13.05 -24.11
CA ALA A 783 0.16 -12.74 -24.86
C ALA A 783 0.03 -11.37 -25.53
N GLY A 784 1.16 -10.79 -25.91
CA GLY A 784 1.15 -9.55 -26.66
C GLY A 784 2.52 -9.19 -27.18
N ALA A 785 2.54 -8.16 -28.00
CA ALA A 785 3.75 -7.59 -28.55
C ALA A 785 3.66 -6.06 -28.51
N ARG A 786 4.74 -5.40 -28.14
CA ARG A 786 4.90 -3.95 -28.17
C ARG A 786 6.08 -3.59 -29.04
N MET A 787 5.85 -2.69 -29.98
CA MET A 787 6.86 -2.18 -30.89
C MET A 787 7.00 -0.66 -30.74
N GLU A 788 8.19 -0.20 -30.42
CA GLU A 788 8.56 1.22 -30.39
C GLU A 788 9.05 1.63 -31.79
N VAL A 789 8.19 2.28 -32.55
CA VAL A 789 8.51 2.76 -33.90
C VAL A 789 9.41 3.98 -33.83
N MET A 790 9.09 4.89 -32.88
CA MET A 790 9.84 6.10 -32.56
C MET A 790 9.99 6.19 -31.03
N LYS A 791 10.89 7.02 -30.54
CA LYS A 791 11.03 7.29 -29.08
C LYS A 791 9.73 7.78 -28.45
N THR A 792 8.87 8.42 -29.25
CA THR A 792 7.60 8.98 -28.83
C THR A 792 6.38 8.15 -29.21
N LEU A 793 6.52 7.13 -30.10
CA LEU A 793 5.39 6.35 -30.63
C LEU A 793 5.63 4.86 -30.48
N ALA A 794 4.71 4.17 -29.82
CA ALA A 794 4.70 2.72 -29.70
C ALA A 794 3.33 2.13 -30.04
N PHE A 795 3.34 0.95 -30.64
CA PHE A 795 2.15 0.14 -30.87
C PHE A 795 2.17 -1.11 -30.00
N THR A 796 1.02 -1.50 -29.51
CA THR A 796 0.86 -2.70 -28.69
C THR A 796 -0.29 -3.55 -29.24
N LEU A 797 -0.04 -4.83 -29.47
CA LEU A 797 -1.05 -5.85 -29.71
C LEU A 797 -1.10 -6.74 -28.48
N SER A 798 -2.27 -6.93 -27.90
CA SER A 798 -2.47 -7.78 -26.72
C SER A 798 -3.65 -8.72 -26.90
N ALA A 799 -3.54 -9.92 -26.38
CA ALA A 799 -4.59 -10.93 -26.38
C ALA A 799 -4.74 -11.51 -24.97
N VAL A 800 -5.94 -11.44 -24.44
CA VAL A 800 -6.31 -11.88 -23.08
C VAL A 800 -7.21 -13.11 -23.17
N ASN A 801 -7.04 -14.05 -22.24
CA ASN A 801 -7.80 -15.29 -22.15
C ASN A 801 -7.72 -16.14 -23.43
N LEU A 802 -6.51 -16.37 -23.94
CA LEU A 802 -6.25 -17.12 -25.18
C LEU A 802 -6.87 -18.53 -25.15
N LEU A 803 -6.92 -19.17 -23.98
CA LEU A 803 -7.55 -20.47 -23.79
C LEU A 803 -9.09 -20.41 -23.81
N ASN A 804 -9.67 -19.20 -23.87
CA ASN A 804 -11.10 -18.95 -23.96
C ASN A 804 -11.91 -19.61 -22.84
N ARG A 805 -11.42 -19.56 -21.62
CA ARG A 805 -12.16 -20.04 -20.44
C ARG A 805 -13.46 -19.26 -20.31
N LYS A 806 -14.58 -19.98 -20.03
CA LYS A 806 -15.95 -19.42 -20.02
C LYS A 806 -16.51 -19.19 -18.65
N SER A 807 -16.03 -19.93 -17.64
CA SER A 807 -16.49 -19.82 -16.26
C SER A 807 -15.36 -20.12 -15.29
N TYR A 808 -15.50 -19.62 -14.06
CA TYR A 808 -14.62 -19.90 -12.94
C TYR A 808 -15.49 -20.16 -11.69
N GLY A 809 -15.18 -21.23 -10.96
CA GLY A 809 -15.88 -21.61 -9.73
C GLY A 809 -14.94 -21.75 -8.55
N THR A 810 -15.38 -21.33 -7.39
CA THR A 810 -14.63 -21.46 -6.13
C THR A 810 -15.56 -21.57 -4.93
N SER A 811 -15.01 -22.02 -3.80
CA SER A 811 -15.74 -22.11 -2.53
C SER A 811 -15.04 -21.38 -1.40
N ALA A 812 -15.82 -21.01 -0.40
CA ALA A 812 -15.36 -20.40 0.82
C ALA A 812 -16.18 -20.85 2.02
N TYR A 813 -15.59 -20.82 3.22
CA TYR A 813 -16.31 -20.86 4.48
C TYR A 813 -16.38 -19.46 5.09
N ARG A 814 -17.61 -19.03 5.43
CA ARG A 814 -17.84 -17.81 6.22
C ARG A 814 -18.45 -18.22 7.56
N GLY A 815 -17.62 -18.27 8.61
CA GLY A 815 -18.03 -18.87 9.86
C GLY A 815 -18.33 -20.37 9.68
N SER A 816 -19.55 -20.81 10.03
CA SER A 816 -20.03 -22.19 9.83
C SER A 816 -20.59 -22.45 8.43
N ASN A 817 -20.84 -21.41 7.67
CA ASN A 817 -21.58 -21.48 6.41
C ASN A 817 -20.65 -21.75 5.25
N TYR A 818 -21.01 -22.72 4.43
CA TYR A 818 -20.33 -23.03 3.18
C TYR A 818 -20.97 -22.23 2.04
N SER A 819 -20.13 -21.65 1.20
CA SER A 819 -20.52 -20.94 0.00
C SER A 819 -19.72 -21.44 -1.19
N TYR A 820 -20.41 -21.82 -2.26
CA TYR A 820 -19.84 -22.05 -3.57
C TYR A 820 -20.39 -20.99 -4.53
N PHE A 821 -19.54 -20.47 -5.40
CA PHE A 821 -20.03 -19.61 -6.46
C PHE A 821 -19.29 -19.83 -7.77
N SER A 822 -19.96 -19.54 -8.85
CA SER A 822 -19.47 -19.60 -10.21
C SER A 822 -19.74 -18.27 -10.93
N VAL A 823 -18.72 -17.79 -11.64
CA VAL A 823 -18.76 -16.52 -12.37
C VAL A 823 -18.49 -16.78 -13.85
N PRO A 824 -19.33 -16.30 -14.79
CA PRO A 824 -19.06 -16.39 -16.20
C PRO A 824 -17.96 -15.42 -16.60
N LEU A 825 -16.93 -15.94 -17.28
CA LEU A 825 -15.78 -15.17 -17.69
C LEU A 825 -16.02 -14.47 -19.04
N ARG A 826 -15.25 -13.43 -19.29
CA ARG A 826 -15.11 -12.79 -20.61
C ARG A 826 -14.41 -13.77 -21.56
N GLY A 827 -14.88 -13.81 -22.78
CA GLY A 827 -14.22 -14.58 -23.82
C GLY A 827 -12.84 -13.99 -24.17
N ARG A 828 -12.19 -14.63 -25.11
CA ARG A 828 -10.94 -14.15 -25.70
C ARG A 828 -11.12 -12.72 -26.22
N THR A 829 -10.21 -11.82 -25.85
CA THR A 829 -10.22 -10.42 -26.29
C THR A 829 -8.87 -10.08 -26.89
N VAL A 830 -8.86 -9.51 -28.08
CA VAL A 830 -7.65 -9.00 -28.73
C VAL A 830 -7.78 -7.49 -28.88
N MET A 831 -6.73 -6.76 -28.49
CA MET A 831 -6.70 -5.30 -28.55
C MET A 831 -5.42 -4.82 -29.24
N PHE A 832 -5.57 -3.79 -30.04
CA PHE A 832 -4.48 -3.00 -30.59
C PHE A 832 -4.49 -1.62 -29.98
N SER A 833 -3.36 -1.12 -29.52
CA SER A 833 -3.23 0.25 -28.98
C SER A 833 -2.02 0.98 -29.57
N ALA A 834 -2.16 2.30 -29.64
CA ALA A 834 -1.10 3.22 -29.99
C ALA A 834 -0.83 4.15 -28.78
N THR A 835 0.42 4.24 -28.34
CA THR A 835 0.87 5.12 -27.26
C THR A 835 1.75 6.21 -27.84
N LEU A 836 1.40 7.48 -27.62
CA LEU A 836 2.19 8.66 -27.96
C LEU A 836 2.72 9.31 -26.68
N LYS A 837 4.04 9.41 -26.53
CA LYS A 837 4.72 10.15 -25.47
C LYS A 837 5.09 11.55 -25.92
N PHE A 838 5.00 12.55 -25.06
CA PHE A 838 5.38 13.94 -25.35
C PHE A 838 6.14 14.60 -24.20
#